data_9e251b8832b19024a10f0cb9361898e0
#
_entry.id   9e251b8832b19024a10f0cb9361898e0
#
_cell.length_a   1.000
_cell.length_b   1.000
_cell.length_c   1.000
_cell.angle_alpha   90.00
_cell.angle_beta   90.00
_cell.angle_gamma   90.00
#
_symmetry.space_group_name_H-M   'P 1'
#
loop_
_entity.id
_entity.type
_entity.pdbx_description
1 polymer ?
#
loop_
_entity_poly.entity_id
_entity_poly.type
_entity_poly.pdbx_seq_one_letter_code
_entity_poly.pdbx_strand_id
1 'polypeptide(L)'
;MVISRTNWLGGINQLSDITKLGENEYWILINARVRKNVVEAVQLPLNVSADLPVGQTFQDITAAGDLLIAFVGGKAYYKTTSGNWLLIPTFTMNSTQPRVYTALVPASTIRAVRGATSSTGTLTLGGPVGASPSALVVMDGVAQPWIILPDGSARATQTYAQWLSDDPEYVPIANYPVFYNGVLYAVAAESSTSQRKNQIVRSVTGAPLNFVIAVTPAGDKTSTNESEGGALAMATNVDYNDITALSTLNSIDGGFFVGTQNSGYLVYPDNNNLIYAEPTFRNQVISSIGPLNPDSVVDVLGDVAFVHDTGIRSFNGIMQFRYEGRNAPFSGPINSLIDGITQTSAATGTHDNYALFAVTTIYGNGVLWFDMLLNKFVALDIYPGVGNILKFASTLDGGKRYTYFMTATGIYRLFGSSERATVTLYGSEIAPSDDYKSVRLQTLRAGFNNIVEGGTVEASLFVNGQYVSRKVVHMTPLPYNAANSSSIPYNGGLTEGVFNTAEFNFMDVCPEGDRVGVMMRFDTDGALVSVSGDVQESTVWPKVNAIGAVVSTEYETFAIIGNDGIPDIVGGTTSPIFTAEEVSRRKALNSAIKRITGLTNVIGTGNHNYGLPYAGFGPGTVGALGQTITPFWNAIKDKLLFVPGTQDNDSAAASPLFDYQQHLRYFQHTTEHVDIFLINTGFDTGFFQTEIDNAFTPPQTIADSVQFQWLRQALANSTKKHKWVVVHQPPFTSGNDYYSSINANGNLAFIQTVPFKNWGATVLLAGTSALVERLDWNGLPVIISGAGGKTLTTVHNPPIAQSRFAAAEGAYWEAIVSKLSVEFVCKTATGSILDRYFQPV
;
A
#
# COMPACT_ATOMS: atom_id res chain seq x y z
N MET A 1 35.85 -2.83 16.69
CA MET A 1 35.29 -1.45 16.61
C MET A 1 33.88 -1.54 17.17
N VAL A 2 33.52 -0.69 18.12
CA VAL A 2 32.13 -0.63 18.62
C VAL A 2 31.41 0.49 17.88
N ILE A 3 30.33 0.15 17.21
CA ILE A 3 29.49 1.13 16.53
C ILE A 3 28.25 1.33 17.39
N SER A 4 27.96 2.59 17.74
CA SER A 4 26.80 2.91 18.55
C SER A 4 26.00 3.99 17.86
N ARG A 5 24.69 3.76 17.73
CA ARG A 5 23.73 4.73 17.22
C ARG A 5 22.71 5.03 18.31
N THR A 6 22.61 6.30 18.68
CA THR A 6 21.69 6.81 19.69
C THR A 6 20.92 8.04 19.20
N ASN A 7 21.15 8.46 17.97
CA ASN A 7 20.47 9.60 17.35
C ASN A 7 19.76 9.15 16.08
N TRP A 8 18.48 9.45 15.99
CA TRP A 8 17.57 9.02 14.91
C TRP A 8 16.95 10.21 14.14
N LEU A 9 17.43 11.43 14.33
CA LEU A 9 16.82 12.64 13.78
C LEU A 9 17.25 12.95 12.33
N GLY A 10 18.09 12.13 11.72
CA GLY A 10 18.65 12.37 10.39
C GLY A 10 17.68 12.11 9.23
N GLY A 11 16.65 11.31 9.46
CA GLY A 11 15.68 10.94 8.43
C GLY A 11 16.15 9.86 7.46
N ILE A 12 15.28 9.54 6.50
CA ILE A 12 15.56 8.57 5.43
C ILE A 12 16.43 9.25 4.36
N ASN A 13 17.53 8.60 3.99
CA ASN A 13 18.41 9.07 2.93
C ASN A 13 18.85 7.90 2.05
N GLN A 14 18.37 7.87 0.80
CA GLN A 14 18.75 6.88 -0.21
C GLN A 14 19.46 7.50 -1.43
N LEU A 15 19.82 8.78 -1.36
CA LEU A 15 20.67 9.43 -2.35
C LEU A 15 22.14 9.07 -2.19
N SER A 16 22.56 8.87 -0.94
CA SER A 16 23.93 8.50 -0.62
C SER A 16 24.13 6.99 -0.72
N ASP A 17 25.36 6.55 -0.89
CA ASP A 17 25.71 5.15 -0.70
C ASP A 17 25.35 4.74 0.75
N ILE A 18 24.75 3.58 0.91
CA ILE A 18 24.28 3.09 2.21
C ILE A 18 25.40 3.01 3.27
N THR A 19 26.66 2.87 2.83
CA THR A 19 27.84 2.88 3.70
C THR A 19 28.25 4.29 4.14
N LYS A 20 27.73 5.33 3.49
CA LYS A 20 28.09 6.75 3.69
C LYS A 20 26.98 7.56 4.32
N LEU A 21 25.96 6.91 4.86
CA LEU A 21 24.88 7.59 5.59
C LEU A 21 25.46 8.31 6.82
N GLY A 22 24.92 9.48 7.11
CA GLY A 22 25.25 10.22 8.34
C GLY A 22 24.94 9.39 9.58
N GLU A 23 25.60 9.71 10.69
CA GLU A 23 25.44 8.96 11.95
C GLU A 23 23.99 8.90 12.46
N ASN A 24 23.17 9.88 12.10
CA ASN A 24 21.77 10.01 12.49
C ASN A 24 20.78 9.66 11.35
N GLU A 25 21.26 9.35 10.17
CA GLU A 25 20.45 8.97 9.01
C GLU A 25 20.23 7.46 8.96
N TYR A 26 19.16 7.03 8.34
CA TYR A 26 18.86 5.62 8.08
C TYR A 26 18.40 5.43 6.63
N TRP A 27 18.64 4.22 6.13
CA TRP A 27 18.25 3.84 4.77
C TRP A 27 16.72 3.74 4.62
N ILE A 28 16.08 3.14 5.63
CA ILE A 28 14.62 3.03 5.69
C ILE A 28 14.12 2.90 7.13
N LEU A 29 12.96 3.50 7.40
CA LEU A 29 12.19 3.32 8.61
C LEU A 29 10.72 3.16 8.23
N ILE A 30 10.15 1.97 8.51
CA ILE A 30 8.77 1.64 8.21
C ILE A 30 7.99 1.47 9.51
N ASN A 31 6.77 2.02 9.54
CA ASN A 31 5.80 1.86 10.62
C ASN A 31 6.29 2.36 11.99
N ALA A 32 7.06 3.41 11.99
CA ALA A 32 7.58 3.99 13.21
C ALA A 32 7.62 5.52 13.18
N ARG A 33 7.78 6.11 14.33
CA ARG A 33 8.02 7.55 14.52
C ARG A 33 9.25 7.77 15.39
N VAL A 34 9.99 8.80 15.02
CA VAL A 34 11.08 9.28 15.85
C VAL A 34 10.53 10.40 16.73
N ARG A 35 10.45 10.15 18.03
CA ARG A 35 10.01 11.13 19.03
C ARG A 35 11.05 11.22 20.14
N LYS A 36 11.43 12.43 20.51
CA LYS A 36 12.45 12.64 21.56
C LYS A 36 13.71 11.78 21.35
N ASN A 37 14.10 11.60 20.08
CA ASN A 37 15.25 10.81 19.68
C ASN A 37 15.18 9.29 19.97
N VAL A 38 13.96 8.73 20.09
CA VAL A 38 13.71 7.29 20.16
C VAL A 38 12.79 6.86 19.04
N VAL A 39 12.88 5.59 18.63
CA VAL A 39 12.03 5.02 17.58
C VAL A 39 10.90 4.23 18.22
N GLU A 40 9.67 4.68 17.99
CA GLU A 40 8.45 4.08 18.53
C GLU A 40 7.61 3.45 17.42
N ALA A 41 7.08 2.26 17.67
CA ALA A 41 6.11 1.63 16.77
C ALA A 41 4.82 2.45 16.71
N VAL A 42 4.25 2.60 15.52
CA VAL A 42 2.95 3.25 15.35
C VAL A 42 1.81 2.27 15.52
N GLN A 43 0.67 2.77 15.97
CA GLN A 43 -0.57 2.00 15.96
C GLN A 43 -1.12 1.91 14.53
N LEU A 44 -1.75 0.79 14.22
CA LEU A 44 -2.45 0.61 12.94
C LEU A 44 -3.67 1.54 12.84
N PRO A 45 -4.10 1.89 11.62
CA PRO A 45 -5.30 2.66 11.43
C PRO A 45 -6.54 1.84 11.82
N LEU A 46 -7.53 2.51 12.40
CA LEU A 46 -8.80 1.91 12.78
C LEU A 46 -9.85 2.21 11.70
N ASN A 47 -10.44 1.16 11.14
CA ASN A 47 -11.60 1.32 10.26
C ASN A 47 -12.79 1.87 11.06
N VAL A 48 -13.31 3.02 10.64
CA VAL A 48 -14.44 3.72 11.28
C VAL A 48 -15.68 3.77 10.39
N SER A 49 -15.69 3.02 9.29
CA SER A 49 -16.80 3.02 8.31
C SER A 49 -17.83 1.90 8.52
N ALA A 50 -17.79 1.21 9.66
CA ALA A 50 -18.66 0.04 9.91
C ALA A 50 -20.17 0.34 9.79
N ASP A 51 -20.59 1.55 10.16
CA ASP A 51 -22.00 1.97 10.13
C ASP A 51 -22.40 2.60 8.78
N LEU A 52 -21.49 2.70 7.82
CA LEU A 52 -21.76 3.22 6.49
C LEU A 52 -22.24 2.10 5.55
N PRO A 53 -23.00 2.44 4.49
CA PRO A 53 -23.52 1.44 3.57
C PRO A 53 -22.41 0.64 2.87
N VAL A 54 -22.49 -0.68 2.98
CA VAL A 54 -21.52 -1.61 2.37
C VAL A 54 -21.69 -1.64 0.85
N GLY A 55 -20.59 -1.73 0.13
CA GLY A 55 -20.57 -1.88 -1.34
C GLY A 55 -20.87 -0.59 -2.10
N GLN A 56 -20.97 0.55 -1.42
CA GLN A 56 -21.12 1.86 -2.06
C GLN A 56 -19.77 2.54 -2.29
N THR A 57 -19.71 3.43 -3.27
CA THR A 57 -18.52 4.23 -3.56
C THR A 57 -18.32 5.29 -2.49
N PHE A 58 -17.14 5.34 -1.90
CA PHE A 58 -16.69 6.42 -1.03
C PHE A 58 -16.19 7.57 -1.90
N GLN A 59 -16.90 8.70 -1.86
CA GLN A 59 -16.71 9.81 -2.80
C GLN A 59 -15.87 10.95 -2.23
N ASP A 60 -16.03 11.24 -0.94
CA ASP A 60 -15.23 12.26 -0.22
C ASP A 60 -15.32 12.11 1.30
N ILE A 61 -14.32 12.67 1.99
CA ILE A 61 -14.37 13.01 3.41
C ILE A 61 -13.92 14.45 3.62
N THR A 62 -14.58 15.14 4.53
CA THR A 62 -14.19 16.49 4.92
C THR A 62 -14.42 16.71 6.41
N ALA A 63 -13.64 17.59 7.00
CA ALA A 63 -13.79 17.99 8.39
C ALA A 63 -14.48 19.35 8.47
N ALA A 64 -15.44 19.48 9.37
CA ALA A 64 -16.14 20.72 9.66
C ALA A 64 -16.13 20.94 11.18
N GLY A 65 -15.08 21.57 11.69
CA GLY A 65 -14.81 21.69 13.12
C GLY A 65 -14.48 20.34 13.76
N ASP A 66 -15.29 19.92 14.71
CA ASP A 66 -15.20 18.62 15.40
C ASP A 66 -15.92 17.47 14.65
N LEU A 67 -16.67 17.80 13.59
CA LEU A 67 -17.39 16.83 12.80
C LEU A 67 -16.57 16.32 11.61
N LEU A 68 -16.68 15.03 11.37
CA LEU A 68 -16.24 14.39 10.13
C LEU A 68 -17.48 14.13 9.26
N ILE A 69 -17.46 14.59 8.03
CA ILE A 69 -18.52 14.39 7.04
C ILE A 69 -17.99 13.47 5.95
N ALA A 70 -18.76 12.43 5.60
CA ALA A 70 -18.44 11.47 4.56
C ALA A 70 -19.52 11.47 3.48
N PHE A 71 -19.09 11.36 2.24
CA PHE A 71 -19.96 11.20 1.08
C PHE A 71 -19.82 9.78 0.54
N VAL A 72 -20.91 9.01 0.61
CA VAL A 72 -20.92 7.59 0.28
C VAL A 72 -22.18 7.25 -0.51
N GLY A 73 -22.00 6.72 -1.72
CA GLY A 73 -23.12 6.31 -2.58
C GLY A 73 -24.09 7.45 -2.91
N GLY A 74 -23.60 8.68 -3.06
CA GLY A 74 -24.41 9.88 -3.33
C GLY A 74 -25.16 10.43 -2.12
N LYS A 75 -24.89 9.95 -0.92
CA LYS A 75 -25.44 10.42 0.36
C LYS A 75 -24.35 11.04 1.21
N ALA A 76 -24.74 11.93 2.11
CA ALA A 76 -23.83 12.52 3.10
C ALA A 76 -24.14 11.98 4.49
N TYR A 77 -23.10 11.68 5.22
CA TYR A 77 -23.13 11.20 6.60
C TYR A 77 -22.19 12.05 7.45
N TYR A 78 -22.53 12.22 8.71
CA TYR A 78 -21.65 12.93 9.64
C TYR A 78 -21.47 12.16 10.94
N LYS A 79 -20.37 12.38 11.60
CA LYS A 79 -20.09 11.87 12.95
C LYS A 79 -19.16 12.77 13.72
N THR A 80 -19.25 12.70 15.05
CA THR A 80 -18.21 13.17 15.97
C THR A 80 -17.14 12.10 16.12
N THR A 81 -16.03 12.42 16.76
CA THR A 81 -14.92 11.48 16.97
C THR A 81 -15.33 10.17 17.65
N SER A 82 -16.26 10.24 18.62
CA SER A 82 -16.76 9.09 19.38
C SER A 82 -18.14 8.60 18.97
N GLY A 83 -18.82 9.32 18.05
CA GLY A 83 -20.19 9.01 17.64
C GLY A 83 -20.26 7.99 16.49
N ASN A 84 -21.48 7.53 16.22
CA ASN A 84 -21.82 6.75 15.03
C ASN A 84 -22.06 7.66 13.83
N TRP A 85 -22.05 7.08 12.63
CA TRP A 85 -22.40 7.81 11.43
C TRP A 85 -23.91 8.07 11.36
N LEU A 86 -24.28 9.32 11.17
CA LEU A 86 -25.66 9.76 11.03
C LEU A 86 -25.90 10.32 9.63
N LEU A 87 -26.99 9.90 8.97
CA LEU A 87 -27.35 10.35 7.63
C LEU A 87 -27.82 11.81 7.66
N ILE A 88 -27.41 12.61 6.68
CA ILE A 88 -28.04 13.90 6.35
C ILE A 88 -29.16 13.61 5.34
N PRO A 89 -30.43 13.62 5.78
CA PRO A 89 -31.52 12.97 5.05
C PRO A 89 -31.88 13.63 3.73
N THR A 90 -31.69 14.93 3.62
CA THR A 90 -32.11 15.72 2.45
C THR A 90 -31.04 15.75 1.36
N PHE A 91 -29.77 15.34 1.67
CA PHE A 91 -28.69 15.39 0.72
C PHE A 91 -28.76 14.21 -0.26
N THR A 92 -28.60 14.49 -1.56
CA THR A 92 -28.50 13.47 -2.60
C THR A 92 -27.73 13.99 -3.81
N MET A 93 -26.72 13.25 -4.23
CA MET A 93 -25.93 13.50 -5.45
C MET A 93 -25.84 12.23 -6.29
N ASN A 94 -25.11 12.30 -7.39
CA ASN A 94 -24.90 11.14 -8.24
C ASN A 94 -24.05 10.09 -7.53
N SER A 95 -24.62 8.91 -7.29
CA SER A 95 -23.95 7.79 -6.61
C SER A 95 -22.83 7.13 -7.43
N THR A 96 -22.83 7.33 -8.75
CA THR A 96 -21.83 6.74 -9.65
C THR A 96 -20.59 7.60 -9.86
N GLN A 97 -20.61 8.85 -9.37
CA GLN A 97 -19.43 9.71 -9.44
C GLN A 97 -18.35 9.18 -8.48
N PRO A 98 -17.11 9.00 -8.94
CA PRO A 98 -16.05 8.49 -8.09
C PRO A 98 -15.62 9.47 -7.00
N ARG A 99 -15.79 10.76 -7.22
CA ARG A 99 -15.39 11.82 -6.31
C ARG A 99 -16.37 12.97 -6.26
N VAL A 100 -16.47 13.58 -5.09
CA VAL A 100 -17.04 14.90 -4.87
C VAL A 100 -16.02 15.78 -4.14
N TYR A 101 -16.18 17.09 -4.22
CA TYR A 101 -15.26 18.05 -3.63
C TYR A 101 -16.03 19.08 -2.81
N THR A 102 -15.43 19.54 -1.73
CA THR A 102 -16.12 20.35 -0.75
C THR A 102 -15.37 21.61 -0.37
N ALA A 103 -16.10 22.67 -0.06
CA ALA A 103 -15.54 23.88 0.57
C ALA A 103 -16.45 24.37 1.69
N LEU A 104 -15.85 24.77 2.81
CA LEU A 104 -16.55 25.46 3.89
C LEU A 104 -16.69 26.95 3.56
N VAL A 105 -17.89 27.47 3.73
CA VAL A 105 -18.19 28.89 3.57
C VAL A 105 -18.90 29.42 4.82
N PRO A 106 -18.71 30.68 5.23
CA PRO A 106 -19.40 31.23 6.39
C PRO A 106 -20.91 31.23 6.18
N ALA A 107 -21.67 30.64 7.08
CA ALA A 107 -23.13 30.57 6.95
C ALA A 107 -23.80 31.93 6.99
N SER A 108 -23.19 32.92 7.64
CA SER A 108 -23.68 34.32 7.67
C SER A 108 -23.71 34.99 6.27
N THR A 109 -22.95 34.45 5.31
CA THR A 109 -22.92 34.95 3.94
C THR A 109 -23.99 34.31 3.04
N ILE A 110 -24.73 33.34 3.58
CA ILE A 110 -25.80 32.63 2.87
C ILE A 110 -27.12 33.24 3.30
N ARG A 111 -27.85 33.80 2.34
CA ARG A 111 -29.17 34.35 2.60
C ARG A 111 -30.17 33.24 2.94
N ALA A 112 -31.17 33.56 3.81
CA ALA A 112 -32.24 32.64 4.15
C ALA A 112 -32.98 32.20 2.89
N VAL A 113 -33.12 30.91 2.69
CA VAL A 113 -33.53 30.32 1.43
C VAL A 113 -35.01 30.12 1.35
N ARG A 114 -35.59 30.38 0.18
CA ARG A 114 -36.94 29.95 -0.16
C ARG A 114 -37.06 28.42 -0.09
N GLY A 115 -37.92 27.91 0.77
CA GLY A 115 -38.31 26.51 0.80
C GLY A 115 -37.46 25.56 1.63
N ALA A 116 -36.60 26.05 2.52
CA ALA A 116 -35.96 25.18 3.50
C ALA A 116 -37.01 24.65 4.48
N THR A 117 -37.30 23.38 4.44
CA THR A 117 -38.03 22.70 5.52
C THR A 117 -37.08 22.66 6.72
N SER A 118 -37.48 23.27 7.83
CA SER A 118 -36.70 23.24 9.07
C SER A 118 -36.43 21.80 9.49
N SER A 119 -35.18 21.40 9.50
CA SER A 119 -34.78 20.17 10.17
C SER A 119 -34.64 20.45 11.66
N THR A 120 -35.11 19.52 12.48
CA THR A 120 -35.07 19.65 13.95
C THR A 120 -33.73 19.20 14.57
N GLY A 121 -32.67 19.13 13.75
CA GLY A 121 -31.34 18.71 14.18
C GLY A 121 -30.38 19.90 14.30
N THR A 122 -29.77 20.08 15.44
CA THR A 122 -28.67 21.03 15.64
C THR A 122 -27.37 20.43 15.19
N LEU A 123 -27.07 20.51 13.91
CA LEU A 123 -25.74 20.21 13.39
C LEU A 123 -24.94 21.53 13.38
N THR A 124 -23.91 21.63 14.22
CA THR A 124 -23.06 22.81 14.22
C THR A 124 -21.85 22.52 13.32
N LEU A 125 -21.90 22.90 12.06
CA LEU A 125 -20.75 22.85 11.18
C LEU A 125 -19.79 24.00 11.53
N GLY A 126 -18.51 23.70 11.73
CA GLY A 126 -17.46 24.71 11.66
C GLY A 126 -16.88 25.24 12.95
N GLY A 127 -16.98 24.56 14.08
CA GLY A 127 -16.14 24.94 15.20
C GLY A 127 -16.70 24.70 16.60
N PRO A 128 -15.89 24.90 17.64
CA PRO A 128 -16.31 24.80 19.00
C PRO A 128 -17.41 25.85 19.33
N VAL A 129 -18.14 25.61 20.38
CA VAL A 129 -19.22 26.49 20.85
C VAL A 129 -18.75 27.96 20.91
N GLY A 130 -19.37 28.80 20.09
CA GLY A 130 -19.02 30.22 19.97
C GLY A 130 -18.34 30.65 18.67
N ALA A 131 -17.96 29.71 17.81
CA ALA A 131 -17.48 30.03 16.46
C ALA A 131 -18.66 30.35 15.50
N SER A 132 -18.42 31.18 14.50
CA SER A 132 -19.41 31.44 13.47
C SER A 132 -19.77 30.16 12.71
N PRO A 133 -21.06 29.83 12.56
CA PRO A 133 -21.45 28.62 11.86
C PRO A 133 -21.01 28.66 10.38
N SER A 134 -20.62 27.53 9.85
CA SER A 134 -20.27 27.37 8.43
C SER A 134 -21.28 26.52 7.71
N ALA A 135 -21.38 26.69 6.40
CA ALA A 135 -22.09 25.81 5.50
C ALA A 135 -21.07 25.09 4.58
N LEU A 136 -21.44 23.93 4.07
CA LEU A 136 -20.57 23.13 3.22
C LEU A 136 -21.13 23.11 1.79
N VAL A 137 -20.37 23.66 0.86
CA VAL A 137 -20.68 23.57 -0.58
C VAL A 137 -20.06 22.27 -1.12
N VAL A 138 -20.84 21.52 -1.91
CA VAL A 138 -20.46 20.23 -2.46
C VAL A 138 -20.62 20.26 -3.99
N MET A 139 -19.56 19.86 -4.71
CA MET A 139 -19.51 19.88 -6.18
C MET A 139 -18.94 18.56 -6.71
N ASP A 140 -19.49 18.06 -7.83
CA ASP A 140 -19.00 16.86 -8.51
C ASP A 140 -18.60 17.08 -9.98
N GLY A 141 -18.78 18.31 -10.48
CA GLY A 141 -18.48 18.68 -11.85
C GLY A 141 -19.48 18.16 -12.90
N VAL A 142 -20.54 17.51 -12.51
CA VAL A 142 -21.54 16.92 -13.43
C VAL A 142 -22.96 17.39 -13.11
N ALA A 143 -23.32 17.40 -11.84
CA ALA A 143 -24.63 17.81 -11.36
C ALA A 143 -24.62 19.21 -10.74
N GLN A 144 -25.82 19.78 -10.54
CA GLN A 144 -26.00 21.03 -9.82
C GLN A 144 -25.37 20.90 -8.41
N PRO A 145 -24.51 21.83 -7.99
CA PRO A 145 -23.89 21.82 -6.65
C PRO A 145 -24.92 21.79 -5.54
N TRP A 146 -24.54 21.21 -4.43
CA TRP A 146 -25.33 21.15 -3.20
C TRP A 146 -24.72 21.98 -2.09
N ILE A 147 -25.58 22.41 -1.16
CA ILE A 147 -25.16 23.04 0.08
C ILE A 147 -25.75 22.30 1.27
N ILE A 148 -24.93 22.06 2.28
CA ILE A 148 -25.32 21.55 3.59
C ILE A 148 -25.23 22.74 4.56
N LEU A 149 -26.34 23.09 5.18
CA LEU A 149 -26.46 24.22 6.08
C LEU A 149 -26.06 23.83 7.53
N PRO A 150 -25.80 24.82 8.40
CA PRO A 150 -25.39 24.56 9.78
C PRO A 150 -26.37 23.73 10.60
N ASP A 151 -27.65 23.75 10.27
CA ASP A 151 -28.71 22.99 10.93
C ASP A 151 -28.81 21.54 10.44
N GLY A 152 -27.96 21.14 9.50
CA GLY A 152 -27.94 19.80 8.86
C GLY A 152 -28.95 19.64 7.75
N SER A 153 -29.70 20.68 7.38
CA SER A 153 -30.50 20.65 6.15
C SER A 153 -29.60 20.76 4.93
N ALA A 154 -29.99 20.12 3.83
CA ALA A 154 -29.24 20.18 2.59
C ALA A 154 -30.18 20.42 1.41
N ARG A 155 -29.70 21.13 0.41
CA ARG A 155 -30.42 21.40 -0.83
C ARG A 155 -29.48 21.58 -2.01
N ALA A 156 -30.00 21.39 -3.21
CA ALA A 156 -29.31 21.84 -4.41
C ALA A 156 -29.29 23.38 -4.48
N THR A 157 -28.19 23.91 -5.02
CA THR A 157 -28.10 25.34 -5.33
C THR A 157 -28.95 25.68 -6.55
N GLN A 158 -29.27 26.96 -6.76
CA GLN A 158 -30.07 27.38 -7.87
C GLN A 158 -29.32 27.35 -9.20
N THR A 159 -30.00 26.97 -10.26
CA THR A 159 -29.50 27.07 -11.63
C THR A 159 -29.65 28.53 -12.13
N TYR A 160 -28.94 28.84 -13.23
CA TYR A 160 -29.06 30.14 -13.85
C TYR A 160 -30.52 30.52 -14.21
N ALA A 161 -31.32 29.56 -14.63
CA ALA A 161 -32.75 29.77 -14.96
C ALA A 161 -33.59 30.12 -13.73
N GLN A 162 -33.15 29.78 -12.52
CA GLN A 162 -33.81 30.07 -11.26
C GLN A 162 -33.33 31.37 -10.61
N TRP A 163 -32.28 31.97 -11.16
CA TRP A 163 -31.69 33.18 -10.64
C TRP A 163 -32.66 34.38 -10.71
N LEU A 164 -32.84 35.06 -9.60
CA LEU A 164 -33.71 36.23 -9.47
C LEU A 164 -32.90 37.43 -9.00
N SER A 165 -33.31 38.64 -9.45
CA SER A 165 -32.66 39.89 -9.05
C SER A 165 -32.71 40.15 -7.54
N ASP A 166 -33.82 39.70 -6.91
CA ASP A 166 -34.05 39.91 -5.49
C ASP A 166 -33.44 38.86 -4.59
N ASP A 167 -33.11 37.71 -5.15
CA ASP A 167 -32.42 36.58 -4.50
C ASP A 167 -31.38 35.99 -5.45
N PRO A 168 -30.26 36.68 -5.60
CA PRO A 168 -29.26 36.35 -6.62
C PRO A 168 -28.43 35.14 -6.20
N GLU A 169 -29.02 33.96 -6.20
CA GLU A 169 -28.31 32.70 -6.08
C GLU A 169 -28.17 32.03 -7.43
N TYR A 170 -26.97 31.77 -7.82
CA TYR A 170 -26.63 30.92 -8.96
C TYR A 170 -25.24 30.31 -8.75
N VAL A 171 -25.13 29.01 -8.76
CA VAL A 171 -23.86 28.29 -8.74
C VAL A 171 -23.74 27.41 -9.98
N PRO A 172 -22.73 27.60 -10.81
CA PRO A 172 -22.55 26.78 -12.00
C PRO A 172 -22.13 25.35 -11.62
N ILE A 173 -22.31 24.43 -12.55
CA ILE A 173 -21.70 23.10 -12.43
C ILE A 173 -20.18 23.26 -12.50
N ALA A 174 -19.49 22.86 -11.44
CA ALA A 174 -18.07 23.09 -11.26
C ALA A 174 -17.43 22.02 -10.37
N ASN A 175 -16.09 22.04 -10.34
CA ASN A 175 -15.26 21.16 -9.51
C ASN A 175 -14.32 21.99 -8.62
N TYR A 176 -13.72 21.33 -7.64
CA TYR A 176 -12.64 21.84 -6.81
C TYR A 176 -12.98 23.18 -6.14
N PRO A 177 -14.08 23.27 -5.37
CA PRO A 177 -14.46 24.51 -4.74
C PRO A 177 -13.43 24.91 -3.68
N VAL A 178 -13.07 26.18 -3.66
CA VAL A 178 -12.14 26.78 -2.67
C VAL A 178 -12.68 28.14 -2.23
N PHE A 179 -12.84 28.32 -0.93
CA PHE A 179 -13.26 29.61 -0.39
C PHE A 179 -12.04 30.39 0.11
N TYR A 180 -11.84 31.56 -0.50
CA TYR A 180 -10.72 32.43 -0.17
C TYR A 180 -11.14 33.90 -0.16
N ASN A 181 -10.77 34.62 0.87
CA ASN A 181 -10.98 36.06 1.02
C ASN A 181 -12.42 36.55 0.69
N GLY A 182 -13.43 35.80 1.17
CA GLY A 182 -14.84 36.14 0.96
C GLY A 182 -15.42 35.71 -0.39
N VAL A 183 -14.66 35.04 -1.24
CA VAL A 183 -15.05 34.58 -2.56
C VAL A 183 -14.95 33.05 -2.65
N LEU A 184 -15.95 32.42 -3.22
CA LEU A 184 -15.87 31.01 -3.59
C LEU A 184 -15.36 30.88 -5.04
N TYR A 185 -14.26 30.23 -5.19
CA TYR A 185 -13.67 29.87 -6.48
C TYR A 185 -13.93 28.40 -6.76
N ALA A 186 -14.08 28.04 -8.03
CA ALA A 186 -14.18 26.65 -8.48
C ALA A 186 -13.66 26.52 -9.92
N VAL A 187 -13.40 25.30 -10.34
CA VAL A 187 -13.03 24.99 -11.73
C VAL A 187 -14.29 24.68 -12.52
N ALA A 188 -14.50 25.40 -13.63
CA ALA A 188 -15.66 25.22 -14.48
C ALA A 188 -15.74 23.78 -15.01
N ALA A 189 -16.93 23.21 -15.03
CA ALA A 189 -17.17 22.00 -15.78
C ALA A 189 -17.24 22.31 -17.29
N GLU A 190 -16.91 21.33 -18.11
CA GLU A 190 -17.02 21.48 -19.55
C GLU A 190 -18.49 21.65 -19.95
N SER A 191 -18.81 22.75 -20.62
CA SER A 191 -20.14 22.97 -21.18
C SER A 191 -20.05 23.16 -22.69
N SER A 192 -21.15 22.81 -23.41
CA SER A 192 -21.21 22.91 -24.87
C SER A 192 -21.12 24.36 -25.37
N THR A 193 -21.24 25.36 -24.51
CA THR A 193 -21.48 26.73 -24.93
C THR A 193 -20.38 27.72 -24.58
N SER A 194 -19.66 27.60 -23.47
CA SER A 194 -18.67 28.63 -23.15
C SER A 194 -17.66 28.30 -22.05
N GLN A 195 -17.93 27.32 -21.21
CA GLN A 195 -17.03 27.00 -20.08
C GLN A 195 -16.12 25.85 -20.41
N ARG A 196 -14.87 25.94 -19.98
CA ARG A 196 -13.81 24.94 -20.18
C ARG A 196 -13.19 24.55 -18.83
N LYS A 197 -12.72 23.33 -18.72
CA LYS A 197 -12.05 22.81 -17.51
C LYS A 197 -10.72 23.52 -17.18
N ASN A 198 -10.26 24.42 -18.01
CA ASN A 198 -9.12 25.30 -17.75
C ASN A 198 -9.55 26.71 -17.28
N GLN A 199 -10.81 26.88 -16.92
CA GLN A 199 -11.34 28.15 -16.42
C GLN A 199 -11.66 28.06 -14.93
N ILE A 200 -11.36 29.12 -14.19
CA ILE A 200 -11.81 29.33 -12.83
C ILE A 200 -13.05 30.20 -12.87
N VAL A 201 -14.10 29.74 -12.20
CA VAL A 201 -15.29 30.52 -11.92
C VAL A 201 -15.24 31.04 -10.50
N ARG A 202 -15.79 32.23 -10.27
CA ARG A 202 -15.79 32.86 -8.95
C ARG A 202 -17.15 33.42 -8.59
N SER A 203 -17.45 33.41 -7.30
CA SER A 203 -18.62 34.07 -6.76
C SER A 203 -18.40 35.58 -6.57
N VAL A 204 -19.48 36.29 -6.33
CA VAL A 204 -19.44 37.65 -5.83
C VAL A 204 -18.80 37.69 -4.42
N THR A 205 -17.99 38.70 -4.15
CA THR A 205 -17.37 38.87 -2.82
C THR A 205 -18.43 38.99 -1.72
N GLY A 206 -18.33 38.18 -0.69
CA GLY A 206 -19.30 38.13 0.39
C GLY A 206 -20.62 37.41 0.07
N ALA A 207 -20.74 36.82 -1.14
CA ALA A 207 -21.92 36.08 -1.55
C ALA A 207 -21.50 34.78 -2.28
N PRO A 208 -21.04 33.76 -1.55
CA PRO A 208 -20.41 32.58 -2.11
C PRO A 208 -21.33 31.70 -2.98
N LEU A 209 -22.63 31.90 -2.96
CA LEU A 209 -23.57 31.19 -3.81
C LEU A 209 -24.06 32.05 -5.01
N ASN A 210 -23.45 33.21 -5.24
CA ASN A 210 -23.82 34.09 -6.34
C ASN A 210 -22.70 34.13 -7.37
N PHE A 211 -22.79 33.33 -8.43
CA PHE A 211 -21.89 33.34 -9.58
C PHE A 211 -22.58 33.99 -10.76
N VAL A 212 -22.48 35.28 -10.92
CA VAL A 212 -22.95 35.94 -12.14
C VAL A 212 -21.93 35.73 -13.24
N ILE A 213 -22.22 34.87 -14.16
CA ILE A 213 -21.33 34.58 -15.29
C ILE A 213 -21.99 35.19 -16.52
N ALA A 214 -21.39 36.24 -17.03
CA ALA A 214 -21.64 36.87 -18.32
C ALA A 214 -23.05 37.09 -18.80
N VAL A 215 -23.28 38.19 -19.34
CA VAL A 215 -24.59 38.64 -19.75
C VAL A 215 -24.60 39.15 -21.15
N THR A 216 -25.58 38.77 -21.85
CA THR A 216 -25.83 39.25 -23.20
C THR A 216 -26.54 40.57 -23.24
N PRO A 217 -26.38 41.36 -24.33
CA PRO A 217 -26.86 42.73 -24.43
C PRO A 217 -28.37 42.97 -24.30
N ALA A 218 -29.13 41.94 -24.31
CA ALA A 218 -30.62 42.14 -24.34
C ALA A 218 -31.29 41.90 -22.99
N GLY A 219 -30.51 41.65 -21.97
CA GLY A 219 -31.22 41.39 -20.75
C GLY A 219 -30.37 41.41 -19.53
N ASP A 220 -29.13 41.66 -19.77
CA ASP A 220 -28.72 42.44 -18.96
C ASP A 220 -28.10 42.24 -17.60
N LYS A 221 -27.40 41.18 -17.42
CA LYS A 221 -26.64 40.87 -16.24
C LYS A 221 -25.19 40.74 -16.63
N THR A 222 -24.50 41.85 -16.69
CA THR A 222 -23.07 41.89 -16.87
C THR A 222 -22.45 42.18 -15.54
N SER A 223 -21.57 41.33 -15.11
CA SER A 223 -20.61 41.62 -14.08
C SER A 223 -19.81 42.84 -14.53
N THR A 224 -20.05 44.00 -13.91
CA THR A 224 -19.41 45.23 -14.28
C THR A 224 -18.35 45.71 -13.30
N ASN A 225 -18.17 45.01 -12.21
CA ASN A 225 -17.19 45.36 -11.18
C ASN A 225 -16.63 44.14 -10.43
N GLU A 226 -15.55 44.29 -9.71
CA GLU A 226 -14.85 43.23 -9.00
C GLU A 226 -15.67 42.54 -7.91
N SER A 227 -16.72 43.17 -7.41
CA SER A 227 -17.58 42.55 -6.42
C SER A 227 -18.52 41.52 -7.02
N GLU A 228 -18.67 41.52 -8.33
CA GLU A 228 -19.51 40.57 -9.05
C GLU A 228 -18.76 39.30 -9.43
N GLY A 229 -19.48 38.21 -9.57
CA GLY A 229 -18.92 36.92 -9.98
C GLY A 229 -18.59 36.89 -11.47
N GLY A 230 -17.83 35.89 -11.88
CA GLY A 230 -17.47 35.73 -13.28
C GLY A 230 -16.72 34.44 -13.57
N ALA A 231 -16.46 34.17 -14.84
CA ALA A 231 -15.57 33.10 -15.29
C ALA A 231 -14.26 33.70 -15.78
N LEU A 232 -13.17 33.12 -15.37
CA LEU A 232 -11.84 33.54 -15.77
C LEU A 232 -11.08 32.39 -16.39
N ALA A 233 -10.65 32.56 -17.62
CA ALA A 233 -9.69 31.64 -18.21
C ALA A 233 -8.33 31.84 -17.53
N MET A 234 -7.77 30.80 -16.96
CA MET A 234 -6.36 30.83 -16.59
C MET A 234 -5.54 31.13 -17.82
N ALA A 235 -4.74 32.18 -17.75
CA ALA A 235 -3.94 32.63 -18.89
C ALA A 235 -2.98 31.51 -19.32
N THR A 236 -3.34 30.88 -20.38
CA THR A 236 -2.80 29.65 -20.90
C THR A 236 -1.65 29.85 -21.85
N ASN A 237 -0.86 30.88 -21.63
CA ASN A 237 0.34 31.10 -22.43
C ASN A 237 1.38 29.98 -22.31
N VAL A 238 1.19 29.07 -21.35
CA VAL A 238 2.13 27.98 -21.03
C VAL A 238 1.47 26.62 -21.22
N ASP A 239 0.15 26.51 -20.99
CA ASP A 239 -0.53 25.22 -20.90
C ASP A 239 -2.04 25.34 -21.17
N TYR A 240 -2.54 24.52 -22.09
CA TYR A 240 -3.97 24.44 -22.41
C TYR A 240 -4.69 23.29 -21.70
N ASN A 241 -3.99 22.62 -20.74
CA ASN A 241 -4.52 21.48 -20.04
C ASN A 241 -5.61 21.87 -19.04
N ASP A 242 -6.41 20.88 -18.70
CA ASP A 242 -7.43 21.01 -17.66
C ASP A 242 -6.77 21.30 -16.30
N ILE A 243 -7.45 22.11 -15.49
CA ILE A 243 -7.04 22.34 -14.11
C ILE A 243 -7.27 21.05 -13.32
N THR A 244 -6.22 20.53 -12.70
CA THR A 244 -6.23 19.31 -11.89
C THR A 244 -6.34 19.59 -10.40
N ALA A 245 -5.94 20.79 -9.95
CA ALA A 245 -5.99 21.18 -8.54
C ALA A 245 -6.28 22.67 -8.38
N LEU A 246 -7.09 22.98 -7.38
CA LEU A 246 -7.31 24.30 -6.85
C LEU A 246 -7.25 24.18 -5.32
N SER A 247 -6.36 24.94 -4.68
CA SER A 247 -6.13 24.82 -3.24
C SER A 247 -5.78 26.14 -2.58
N THR A 248 -6.39 26.43 -1.44
CA THR A 248 -5.92 27.47 -0.54
C THR A 248 -4.96 26.84 0.47
N LEU A 249 -3.82 27.45 0.65
CA LEU A 249 -2.78 26.99 1.54
C LEU A 249 -2.35 28.15 2.45
N ASN A 250 -2.11 27.86 3.72
CA ASN A 250 -1.75 28.87 4.70
C ASN A 250 -0.42 29.55 4.41
N SER A 251 0.46 28.89 3.65
CA SER A 251 1.75 29.41 3.23
C SER A 251 1.68 30.45 2.12
N ILE A 252 0.54 30.57 1.45
CA ILE A 252 0.34 31.52 0.34
C ILE A 252 -0.38 32.77 0.90
N ASP A 253 0.37 33.81 1.20
CA ASP A 253 -0.20 35.07 1.61
C ASP A 253 -0.81 35.82 0.43
N GLY A 254 -2.10 36.11 0.51
CA GLY A 254 -2.83 36.87 -0.50
C GLY A 254 -3.22 36.11 -1.77
N GLY A 255 -3.05 34.79 -1.83
CA GLY A 255 -3.33 33.99 -3.04
C GLY A 255 -3.74 32.56 -2.81
N PHE A 256 -3.84 31.80 -3.87
CA PHE A 256 -4.09 30.37 -3.86
C PHE A 256 -3.32 29.64 -4.97
N PHE A 257 -3.20 28.33 -4.83
CA PHE A 257 -2.50 27.48 -5.79
C PHE A 257 -3.46 26.91 -6.82
N VAL A 258 -3.06 26.98 -8.08
CA VAL A 258 -3.77 26.36 -9.21
C VAL A 258 -2.81 25.43 -9.92
N GLY A 259 -3.18 24.21 -10.12
CA GLY A 259 -2.40 23.21 -10.83
C GLY A 259 -3.11 22.71 -12.08
N THR A 260 -2.35 22.48 -13.14
CA THR A 260 -2.71 21.64 -14.28
C THR A 260 -1.83 20.39 -14.24
N GLN A 261 -2.05 19.45 -15.15
CA GLN A 261 -1.19 18.25 -15.22
C GLN A 261 0.30 18.61 -15.43
N ASN A 262 0.58 19.69 -16.18
CA ASN A 262 1.92 20.05 -16.60
C ASN A 262 2.42 21.38 -16.03
N SER A 263 1.63 22.04 -15.20
CA SER A 263 2.02 23.36 -14.66
C SER A 263 1.44 23.61 -13.28
N GLY A 264 2.07 24.47 -12.51
CA GLY A 264 1.55 25.01 -11.27
C GLY A 264 1.63 26.53 -11.28
N TYR A 265 0.62 27.15 -10.70
CA TYR A 265 0.48 28.60 -10.62
C TYR A 265 0.21 29.03 -9.19
N LEU A 266 0.94 30.02 -8.70
CA LEU A 266 0.48 30.81 -7.57
C LEU A 266 -0.31 32.00 -8.10
N VAL A 267 -1.56 32.07 -7.71
CA VAL A 267 -2.51 33.05 -8.23
C VAL A 267 -2.86 34.01 -7.11
N TYR A 268 -2.61 35.28 -7.35
CA TYR A 268 -2.90 36.37 -6.42
C TYR A 268 -4.05 37.21 -7.00
N PRO A 269 -5.27 37.14 -6.44
CA PRO A 269 -6.37 37.97 -6.87
C PRO A 269 -6.03 39.45 -6.66
N ASP A 270 -6.14 40.26 -7.73
CA ASP A 270 -5.87 41.69 -7.64
C ASP A 270 -7.15 42.43 -7.30
N ASN A 271 -7.30 42.80 -6.04
CA ASN A 271 -8.47 43.50 -5.54
C ASN A 271 -8.49 45.01 -5.85
N ASN A 272 -7.47 45.52 -6.54
CA ASN A 272 -7.35 46.96 -6.80
C ASN A 272 -8.05 47.41 -8.07
N ASN A 273 -8.57 46.51 -8.87
CA ASN A 273 -9.16 46.80 -10.15
C ASN A 273 -10.69 46.79 -10.15
N LEU A 274 -11.30 47.78 -9.48
CA LEU A 274 -12.74 47.88 -9.23
C LEU A 274 -13.60 48.18 -10.49
N ILE A 275 -13.04 48.28 -11.68
CA ILE A 275 -13.71 48.86 -12.84
C ILE A 275 -13.95 47.88 -13.99
N TYR A 276 -13.39 46.67 -13.97
CA TYR A 276 -13.45 45.74 -15.08
C TYR A 276 -14.06 44.37 -14.72
N ALA A 277 -14.80 43.86 -15.68
CA ALA A 277 -15.46 42.57 -15.60
C ALA A 277 -14.50 41.35 -15.51
N GLU A 278 -13.23 41.55 -15.80
CA GLU A 278 -12.22 40.50 -15.71
C GLU A 278 -11.28 40.78 -14.55
N PRO A 279 -11.33 39.98 -13.46
CA PRO A 279 -10.35 40.08 -12.40
C PRO A 279 -8.95 39.78 -12.95
N THR A 280 -8.03 40.67 -12.68
CA THR A 280 -6.63 40.45 -13.02
C THR A 280 -5.96 39.60 -11.96
N PHE A 281 -5.23 38.59 -12.39
CA PHE A 281 -4.42 37.77 -11.50
C PHE A 281 -2.94 37.99 -11.77
N ARG A 282 -2.15 38.10 -10.72
CA ARG A 282 -0.71 37.93 -10.81
C ARG A 282 -0.38 36.46 -10.73
N ASN A 283 0.28 35.93 -11.74
CA ASN A 283 0.65 34.53 -11.79
C ASN A 283 2.15 34.36 -11.59
N GLN A 284 2.52 33.49 -10.65
CA GLN A 284 3.86 32.93 -10.62
C GLN A 284 3.77 31.47 -11.11
N VAL A 285 4.51 31.13 -12.14
CA VAL A 285 4.31 29.91 -12.91
C VAL A 285 5.50 28.99 -12.84
N ILE A 286 5.28 27.72 -12.61
CA ILE A 286 6.21 26.63 -12.92
C ILE A 286 5.68 25.85 -14.13
N SER A 287 6.58 25.42 -15.01
CA SER A 287 6.23 24.69 -16.23
C SER A 287 6.73 23.25 -16.19
N SER A 288 6.09 22.39 -16.97
CA SER A 288 6.42 20.97 -17.14
C SER A 288 6.20 20.08 -15.91
N ILE A 289 5.65 20.61 -14.83
CA ILE A 289 5.42 19.87 -13.59
C ILE A 289 4.17 20.44 -12.90
N GLY A 290 3.17 19.61 -12.64
CA GLY A 290 1.97 20.02 -11.93
C GLY A 290 1.42 18.90 -11.05
N PRO A 291 0.45 19.19 -10.18
CA PRO A 291 -0.18 18.21 -9.30
C PRO A 291 -1.12 17.28 -10.06
N LEU A 292 -1.25 16.05 -9.57
CA LEU A 292 -2.10 15.04 -10.19
C LEU A 292 -3.59 15.26 -9.93
N ASN A 293 -3.95 15.77 -8.76
CA ASN A 293 -5.34 16.00 -8.33
C ASN A 293 -5.38 17.02 -7.18
N PRO A 294 -6.55 17.53 -6.77
CA PRO A 294 -6.64 18.55 -5.71
C PRO A 294 -6.15 18.07 -4.33
N ASP A 295 -6.33 16.78 -4.05
CA ASP A 295 -5.93 16.19 -2.78
C ASP A 295 -4.43 15.83 -2.72
N SER A 296 -3.70 16.08 -3.82
CA SER A 296 -2.25 15.84 -3.92
C SER A 296 -1.38 17.06 -3.59
N VAL A 297 -1.98 18.12 -3.05
CA VAL A 297 -1.30 19.40 -2.74
C VAL A 297 -1.36 19.67 -1.24
N VAL A 298 -0.24 20.05 -0.64
CA VAL A 298 -0.13 20.32 0.80
C VAL A 298 0.80 21.49 1.11
N ASP A 299 0.49 22.19 2.18
CA ASP A 299 1.33 23.25 2.75
C ASP A 299 2.49 22.64 3.56
N VAL A 300 3.71 23.07 3.30
CA VAL A 300 4.93 22.65 3.98
C VAL A 300 5.72 23.89 4.40
N LEU A 301 5.34 24.50 5.54
CA LEU A 301 6.05 25.62 6.17
C LEU A 301 6.56 26.70 5.22
N GLY A 302 5.65 27.38 4.53
CA GLY A 302 5.99 28.47 3.63
C GLY A 302 6.30 28.05 2.20
N ASP A 303 6.07 26.79 1.89
CA ASP A 303 6.16 26.25 0.53
C ASP A 303 4.92 25.39 0.21
N VAL A 304 4.68 25.20 -1.07
CA VAL A 304 3.63 24.31 -1.60
C VAL A 304 4.30 23.05 -2.08
N ALA A 305 4.04 21.92 -1.40
CA ALA A 305 4.45 20.62 -1.90
C ALA A 305 3.27 19.90 -2.57
N PHE A 306 3.56 19.16 -3.64
CA PHE A 306 2.57 18.39 -4.37
C PHE A 306 3.15 17.11 -4.94
N VAL A 307 2.27 16.14 -5.17
CA VAL A 307 2.62 14.87 -5.78
C VAL A 307 2.48 14.97 -7.29
N HIS A 308 3.53 14.58 -8.00
CA HIS A 308 3.62 14.46 -9.45
C HIS A 308 4.00 13.02 -9.82
N ASP A 309 3.80 12.60 -11.04
CA ASP A 309 4.13 11.23 -11.49
C ASP A 309 5.61 10.85 -11.32
N THR A 310 6.49 11.84 -11.31
CA THR A 310 7.95 11.68 -11.16
C THR A 310 8.45 11.87 -9.72
N GLY A 311 7.57 11.94 -8.74
CA GLY A 311 7.90 12.14 -7.34
C GLY A 311 7.19 13.30 -6.67
N ILE A 312 7.56 13.61 -5.46
CA ILE A 312 7.03 14.77 -4.72
C ILE A 312 7.83 16.00 -5.08
N ARG A 313 7.14 17.09 -5.38
CA ARG A 313 7.72 18.36 -5.81
C ARG A 313 7.37 19.48 -4.83
N SER A 314 8.21 20.48 -4.76
CA SER A 314 8.00 21.70 -3.98
C SER A 314 8.05 22.90 -4.91
N PHE A 315 7.12 23.84 -4.76
CA PHE A 315 7.01 25.00 -5.64
C PHE A 315 8.25 25.88 -5.56
N ASN A 316 8.65 26.28 -4.34
CA ASN A 316 9.84 27.10 -4.14
C ASN A 316 11.11 26.32 -4.51
N GLY A 317 11.18 25.04 -4.23
CA GLY A 317 12.28 24.18 -4.66
C GLY A 317 12.44 24.14 -6.18
N ILE A 318 11.35 24.01 -6.94
CA ILE A 318 11.40 24.07 -8.41
C ILE A 318 11.85 25.45 -8.87
N MET A 319 11.34 26.52 -8.28
CA MET A 319 11.73 27.90 -8.63
C MET A 319 13.21 28.14 -8.39
N GLN A 320 13.75 27.67 -7.26
CA GLN A 320 15.17 27.76 -6.94
C GLN A 320 16.02 26.95 -7.93
N PHE A 321 15.70 25.67 -8.13
CA PHE A 321 16.46 24.78 -9.02
C PHE A 321 16.38 25.18 -10.49
N ARG A 322 15.30 25.84 -10.90
CA ARG A 322 15.18 26.38 -12.25
C ARG A 322 16.30 27.39 -12.54
N TYR A 323 16.66 28.24 -11.58
CA TYR A 323 17.78 29.19 -11.74
C TYR A 323 19.13 28.48 -11.74
N GLU A 324 19.25 27.34 -11.08
CA GLU A 324 20.46 26.51 -11.03
C GLU A 324 20.55 25.49 -12.18
N GLY A 325 19.54 25.43 -13.05
CA GLY A 325 19.46 24.44 -14.13
C GLY A 325 19.24 22.99 -13.64
N ARG A 326 18.76 22.79 -12.40
CA ARG A 326 18.50 21.50 -11.81
C ARG A 326 16.99 21.24 -11.75
N ASN A 327 16.60 19.99 -11.92
CA ASN A 327 15.23 19.53 -11.77
C ASN A 327 15.15 18.32 -10.82
N ALA A 328 15.61 18.52 -9.57
CA ALA A 328 15.58 17.49 -8.56
C ALA A 328 14.21 17.47 -7.85
N PRO A 329 13.58 16.30 -7.65
CA PRO A 329 12.37 16.22 -6.86
C PRO A 329 12.67 16.53 -5.38
N PHE A 330 11.69 17.10 -4.71
CA PHE A 330 11.71 17.29 -3.25
C PHE A 330 11.87 15.93 -2.53
N SER A 331 11.30 14.88 -3.12
CA SER A 331 11.47 13.48 -2.67
C SER A 331 12.82 12.86 -3.05
N GLY A 332 13.80 13.63 -3.55
CA GLY A 332 15.11 13.09 -3.96
C GLY A 332 15.67 12.03 -3.00
N PRO A 333 15.76 12.29 -1.69
CA PRO A 333 16.31 11.34 -0.72
C PRO A 333 15.56 10.01 -0.62
N ILE A 334 14.33 9.93 -1.10
CA ILE A 334 13.45 8.75 -0.97
C ILE A 334 12.84 8.32 -2.31
N ASN A 335 13.29 8.88 -3.40
CA ASN A 335 12.65 8.66 -4.72
C ASN A 335 12.73 7.18 -5.16
N SER A 336 13.72 6.45 -4.72
CA SER A 336 13.88 5.01 -4.92
C SER A 336 12.80 4.15 -4.22
N LEU A 337 12.11 4.70 -3.22
CA LEU A 337 10.99 4.03 -2.55
C LEU A 337 9.69 4.14 -3.34
N ILE A 338 9.56 5.14 -4.20
CA ILE A 338 8.32 5.43 -4.93
C ILE A 338 8.25 4.54 -6.17
N ASP A 339 7.21 3.71 -6.25
CA ASP A 339 6.99 2.76 -7.34
C ASP A 339 5.74 3.15 -8.15
N GLY A 340 5.90 4.16 -8.97
CA GLY A 340 4.82 4.69 -9.79
C GLY A 340 3.78 5.49 -9.00
N ILE A 341 3.41 6.63 -9.51
CA ILE A 341 2.39 7.51 -8.94
C ILE A 341 1.31 7.71 -9.99
N THR A 342 0.06 7.52 -9.61
CA THR A 342 -1.10 7.74 -10.47
C THR A 342 -2.03 8.77 -9.84
N GLN A 343 -2.92 9.32 -10.63
CA GLN A 343 -3.92 10.28 -10.17
C GLN A 343 -4.79 9.73 -9.01
N THR A 344 -5.01 8.42 -8.98
CA THR A 344 -5.82 7.73 -7.97
C THR A 344 -5.01 7.18 -6.79
N SER A 345 -3.69 7.29 -6.81
CA SER A 345 -2.82 6.81 -5.72
C SER A 345 -2.13 7.95 -4.96
N ALA A 346 -2.43 9.21 -5.28
CA ALA A 346 -1.80 10.38 -4.70
C ALA A 346 -2.77 11.16 -3.84
N ALA A 347 -2.48 11.26 -2.56
CA ALA A 347 -3.18 12.15 -1.63
C ALA A 347 -2.21 12.75 -0.61
N THR A 348 -2.52 13.92 -0.12
CA THR A 348 -1.71 14.62 0.88
C THR A 348 -2.54 15.07 2.05
N GLY A 349 -1.89 15.28 3.17
CA GLY A 349 -2.52 15.77 4.39
C GLY A 349 -1.50 16.28 5.40
N THR A 350 -1.99 16.69 6.55
CA THR A 350 -1.14 17.11 7.67
C THR A 350 -1.55 16.42 8.96
N HIS A 351 -0.58 16.08 9.78
CA HIS A 351 -0.79 15.59 11.14
C HIS A 351 0.29 16.17 12.05
N ASP A 352 -0.11 16.97 13.04
CA ASP A 352 0.81 17.75 13.89
C ASP A 352 1.83 18.53 13.03
N ASN A 353 3.11 18.25 13.21
CA ASN A 353 4.22 18.88 12.47
C ASN A 353 4.64 18.09 11.21
N TYR A 354 3.83 17.14 10.79
CA TYR A 354 4.16 16.30 9.63
C TYR A 354 3.27 16.61 8.44
N ALA A 355 3.88 16.69 7.26
CA ALA A 355 3.18 16.54 5.99
C ALA A 355 3.15 15.06 5.60
N LEU A 356 1.98 14.60 5.16
CA LEU A 356 1.70 13.22 4.78
C LEU A 356 1.57 13.15 3.27
N PHE A 357 2.24 12.17 2.67
CA PHE A 357 2.13 11.89 1.24
C PHE A 357 1.75 10.42 1.04
N ALA A 358 0.53 10.18 0.66
CA ALA A 358 0.08 8.84 0.28
C ALA A 358 0.50 8.57 -1.16
N VAL A 359 1.28 7.55 -1.38
CA VAL A 359 1.84 7.15 -2.68
C VAL A 359 1.99 5.64 -2.76
N THR A 360 2.12 5.13 -3.97
CA THR A 360 2.52 3.74 -4.19
C THR A 360 4.03 3.63 -4.05
N THR A 361 4.48 2.68 -3.24
CA THR A 361 5.90 2.42 -3.00
C THR A 361 6.27 1.01 -3.42
N ILE A 362 7.56 0.70 -3.49
CA ILE A 362 8.07 -0.66 -3.72
C ILE A 362 7.58 -1.68 -2.67
N TYR A 363 7.08 -1.21 -1.53
CA TYR A 363 6.49 -2.03 -0.47
C TYR A 363 4.95 -2.07 -0.52
N GLY A 364 4.33 -1.46 -1.54
CA GLY A 364 2.89 -1.30 -1.68
C GLY A 364 2.42 0.12 -1.36
N ASN A 365 1.11 0.28 -1.20
CA ASN A 365 0.53 1.59 -0.86
C ASN A 365 0.94 2.02 0.53
N GLY A 366 1.47 3.22 0.64
CA GLY A 366 2.01 3.73 1.89
C GLY A 366 1.83 5.22 2.07
N VAL A 367 2.17 5.69 3.25
CA VAL A 367 2.19 7.11 3.62
C VAL A 367 3.61 7.48 3.99
N LEU A 368 4.20 8.36 3.21
CA LEU A 368 5.49 8.98 3.51
C LEU A 368 5.27 10.13 4.49
N TRP A 369 6.07 10.17 5.55
CA TRP A 369 6.02 11.18 6.59
C TRP A 369 7.17 12.16 6.44
N PHE A 370 6.84 13.40 6.20
CA PHE A 370 7.79 14.49 6.15
C PHE A 370 7.69 15.34 7.41
N ASP A 371 8.76 15.37 8.18
CA ASP A 371 8.84 16.23 9.37
C ASP A 371 9.18 17.66 8.94
N MET A 372 8.21 18.56 9.11
CA MET A 372 8.35 19.95 8.70
C MET A 372 9.37 20.74 9.53
N LEU A 373 9.64 20.32 10.78
CA LEU A 373 10.62 20.97 11.64
C LEU A 373 12.05 20.54 11.31
N LEU A 374 12.22 19.24 10.99
CA LEU A 374 13.51 18.70 10.60
C LEU A 374 13.81 18.90 9.10
N ASN A 375 12.78 19.25 8.32
CA ASN A 375 12.84 19.36 6.86
C ASN A 375 13.34 18.08 6.20
N LYS A 376 12.81 16.91 6.63
CA LYS A 376 13.25 15.58 6.17
C LYS A 376 12.11 14.58 6.14
N PHE A 377 12.21 13.60 5.22
CA PHE A 377 11.37 12.40 5.27
C PHE A 377 11.87 11.49 6.38
N VAL A 378 10.99 11.15 7.30
CA VAL A 378 11.38 10.44 8.52
C VAL A 378 10.83 9.03 8.62
N ALA A 379 9.76 8.70 7.91
CA ALA A 379 9.19 7.36 7.94
C ALA A 379 8.30 7.07 6.73
N LEU A 380 8.08 5.79 6.50
CA LEU A 380 7.10 5.25 5.58
C LEU A 380 6.15 4.35 6.37
N ASP A 381 4.84 4.62 6.35
CA ASP A 381 3.87 3.69 6.90
C ASP A 381 3.26 2.84 5.80
N ILE A 382 3.20 1.56 6.05
CA ILE A 382 2.52 0.57 5.21
C ILE A 382 1.36 -0.01 6.01
N TYR A 383 0.16 0.08 5.46
CA TYR A 383 -1.05 -0.42 6.09
C TYR A 383 -1.56 -1.66 5.35
N PRO A 384 -1.30 -2.87 5.85
CA PRO A 384 -1.75 -4.10 5.22
C PRO A 384 -3.26 -4.13 5.05
N GLY A 385 -3.74 -4.52 3.87
CA GLY A 385 -5.18 -4.60 3.59
C GLY A 385 -5.90 -3.27 3.34
N VAL A 386 -5.23 -2.14 3.47
CA VAL A 386 -5.75 -0.82 3.16
C VAL A 386 -5.40 -0.48 1.69
N GLY A 387 -6.42 -0.11 0.92
CA GLY A 387 -6.25 0.29 -0.49
C GLY A 387 -5.59 1.67 -0.63
N ASN A 388 -5.57 2.19 -1.86
CA ASN A 388 -5.07 3.53 -2.15
C ASN A 388 -5.79 4.57 -1.30
N ILE A 389 -5.03 5.43 -0.64
CA ILE A 389 -5.57 6.56 0.09
C ILE A 389 -5.92 7.66 -0.91
N LEU A 390 -7.16 8.13 -0.85
CA LEU A 390 -7.70 9.10 -1.80
C LEU A 390 -7.76 10.51 -1.22
N LYS A 391 -7.88 10.64 0.11
CA LYS A 391 -7.95 11.93 0.80
C LYS A 391 -7.68 11.78 2.28
N PHE A 392 -7.10 12.81 2.88
CA PHE A 392 -7.00 13.01 4.32
C PHE A 392 -7.96 14.09 4.80
N ALA A 393 -8.45 13.95 6.02
CA ALA A 393 -9.22 14.98 6.73
C ALA A 393 -8.86 14.97 8.21
N SER A 394 -8.78 16.14 8.83
CA SER A 394 -8.45 16.26 10.26
C SER A 394 -9.54 17.02 11.01
N THR A 395 -10.00 16.46 12.12
CA THR A 395 -10.92 17.11 13.06
C THR A 395 -10.18 17.51 14.32
N LEU A 396 -10.70 18.51 15.03
CA LEU A 396 -10.19 18.95 16.33
C LEU A 396 -11.29 18.73 17.37
N ASP A 397 -11.10 17.77 18.26
CA ASP A 397 -12.04 17.45 19.32
C ASP A 397 -11.35 17.49 20.68
N GLY A 398 -11.89 18.31 21.60
CA GLY A 398 -11.32 18.50 22.94
C GLY A 398 -9.86 19.00 22.94
N GLY A 399 -9.45 19.74 21.91
CA GLY A 399 -8.08 20.20 21.74
C GLY A 399 -7.11 19.16 21.18
N LYS A 400 -7.58 17.94 20.91
CA LYS A 400 -6.80 16.88 20.29
C LYS A 400 -7.16 16.74 18.81
N ARG A 401 -6.12 16.66 17.97
CA ARG A 401 -6.30 16.44 16.53
C ARG A 401 -6.50 14.95 16.24
N TYR A 402 -7.49 14.64 15.43
CA TYR A 402 -7.75 13.32 14.89
C TYR A 402 -7.67 13.39 13.37
N THR A 403 -6.77 12.62 12.79
CA THR A 403 -6.61 12.55 11.33
C THR A 403 -7.24 11.28 10.81
N TYR A 404 -8.01 11.41 9.77
CA TYR A 404 -8.69 10.35 9.05
C TYR A 404 -8.20 10.32 7.62
N PHE A 405 -8.32 9.18 7.00
CA PHE A 405 -8.13 9.04 5.56
C PHE A 405 -9.20 8.15 4.95
N MET A 406 -9.47 8.40 3.69
CA MET A 406 -10.45 7.66 2.90
C MET A 406 -9.75 6.83 1.84
N THR A 407 -10.25 5.62 1.63
CA THR A 407 -9.95 4.75 0.49
C THR A 407 -11.22 4.55 -0.34
N ALA A 408 -11.12 3.83 -1.44
CA ALA A 408 -12.31 3.47 -2.24
C ALA A 408 -13.34 2.62 -1.46
N THR A 409 -12.93 1.96 -0.38
CA THR A 409 -13.73 0.97 0.33
C THR A 409 -13.98 1.28 1.81
N GLY A 410 -13.43 2.36 2.34
CA GLY A 410 -13.59 2.67 3.75
C GLY A 410 -12.93 3.95 4.20
N ILE A 411 -13.25 4.32 5.43
CA ILE A 411 -12.68 5.46 6.15
C ILE A 411 -11.95 4.93 7.38
N TYR A 412 -10.75 5.42 7.58
CA TYR A 412 -9.86 4.97 8.65
C TYR A 412 -9.41 6.14 9.50
N ARG A 413 -9.35 5.93 10.80
CA ARG A 413 -8.71 6.88 11.73
C ARG A 413 -7.25 6.50 11.88
N LEU A 414 -6.36 7.44 11.63
CA LEU A 414 -4.93 7.28 11.81
C LEU A 414 -4.61 6.99 13.28
N PHE A 415 -3.78 6.00 13.57
CA PHE A 415 -3.39 5.57 14.93
C PHE A 415 -4.59 5.21 15.83
N GLY A 416 -5.66 4.69 15.26
CA GLY A 416 -6.90 4.43 16.00
C GLY A 416 -7.04 3.01 16.56
N SER A 417 -6.27 2.05 16.06
CA SER A 417 -6.30 0.65 16.52
C SER A 417 -5.52 0.49 17.83
N SER A 418 -5.84 -0.55 18.59
CA SER A 418 -5.01 -1.02 19.70
C SER A 418 -3.78 -1.81 19.22
N GLU A 419 -3.83 -2.32 17.99
CA GLU A 419 -2.72 -3.09 17.42
C GLU A 419 -1.61 -2.15 16.95
N ARG A 420 -0.37 -2.59 17.16
CA ARG A 420 0.81 -1.91 16.68
C ARG A 420 1.29 -2.51 15.37
N ALA A 421 1.82 -1.66 14.51
CA ALA A 421 2.47 -2.09 13.29
C ALA A 421 3.88 -2.60 13.61
N THR A 422 4.32 -3.60 12.87
CA THR A 422 5.71 -4.06 12.94
C THR A 422 6.64 -3.00 12.36
N VAL A 423 7.60 -2.57 13.16
CA VAL A 423 8.64 -1.64 12.71
C VAL A 423 9.68 -2.36 11.88
N THR A 424 10.13 -1.73 10.80
CA THR A 424 11.33 -2.14 10.06
C THR A 424 12.30 -0.98 10.01
N LEU A 425 13.50 -1.20 10.51
CA LEU A 425 14.59 -0.22 10.49
C LEU A 425 15.80 -0.83 9.80
N TYR A 426 16.29 -0.18 8.76
CA TYR A 426 17.59 -0.49 8.17
C TYR A 426 18.46 0.77 8.21
N GLY A 427 19.51 0.69 8.99
CA GLY A 427 20.46 1.79 9.17
C GLY A 427 21.47 1.86 8.04
N SER A 428 22.68 2.33 8.36
CA SER A 428 23.83 2.27 7.45
C SER A 428 24.45 0.88 7.44
N GLU A 429 25.01 0.48 6.30
CA GLU A 429 25.96 -0.61 6.23
C GLU A 429 27.35 -0.09 6.69
N ILE A 430 28.10 -0.97 7.29
CA ILE A 430 29.43 -0.70 7.82
C ILE A 430 30.43 -1.21 6.81
N ALA A 431 31.26 -0.31 6.31
CA ALA A 431 32.41 -0.66 5.47
C ALA A 431 33.70 -0.66 6.30
N PRO A 432 34.74 -1.40 5.87
CA PRO A 432 36.03 -1.33 6.51
C PRO A 432 36.68 0.05 6.35
N SER A 433 37.64 0.31 7.21
CA SER A 433 38.41 1.57 7.16
C SER A 433 39.31 1.67 5.92
N ASP A 434 39.52 0.58 5.22
CA ASP A 434 40.46 0.45 4.09
C ASP A 434 39.91 -0.60 3.11
N ASP A 435 39.99 -0.34 1.81
CA ASP A 435 39.47 -1.20 0.72
C ASP A 435 40.13 -2.60 0.68
N TYR A 436 41.25 -2.78 1.37
CA TYR A 436 41.92 -4.09 1.46
C TYR A 436 41.52 -4.90 2.70
N LYS A 437 40.57 -4.41 3.48
CA LYS A 437 40.06 -5.09 4.67
C LYS A 437 38.64 -5.59 4.43
N SER A 438 38.28 -6.57 5.21
CA SER A 438 36.92 -7.02 5.38
C SER A 438 36.35 -6.70 6.73
N VAL A 439 35.06 -6.67 6.87
CA VAL A 439 34.36 -6.46 8.14
C VAL A 439 33.44 -7.63 8.43
N ARG A 440 33.28 -7.94 9.71
CA ARG A 440 32.29 -8.86 10.22
C ARG A 440 31.62 -8.31 11.47
N LEU A 441 30.33 -8.56 11.62
CA LEU A 441 29.59 -8.23 12.84
C LEU A 441 29.61 -9.46 13.76
N GLN A 442 30.07 -9.29 14.98
CA GLN A 442 30.08 -10.33 15.99
C GLN A 442 28.81 -10.33 16.84
N THR A 443 28.50 -9.18 17.39
CA THR A 443 27.30 -9.02 18.23
C THR A 443 26.59 -7.72 17.91
N LEU A 444 25.28 -7.71 18.10
CA LEU A 444 24.44 -6.51 18.02
C LEU A 444 23.62 -6.41 19.30
N ARG A 445 23.48 -5.20 19.81
CA ARG A 445 22.62 -4.89 20.96
C ARG A 445 21.67 -3.79 20.60
N ALA A 446 20.40 -3.99 20.91
CA ALA A 446 19.35 -2.99 20.75
C ALA A 446 18.72 -2.70 22.12
N GLY A 447 18.85 -1.46 22.57
CA GLY A 447 18.31 -1.00 23.84
C GLY A 447 16.91 -0.43 23.66
N PHE A 448 15.95 -0.91 24.42
CA PHE A 448 14.58 -0.47 24.45
C PHE A 448 14.21 0.09 25.83
N ASN A 449 13.31 1.05 25.87
CA ASN A 449 12.72 1.55 27.11
C ASN A 449 11.18 1.35 27.10
N ASN A 450 10.58 1.43 28.28
CA ASN A 450 9.11 1.42 28.46
C ASN A 450 8.41 0.16 27.90
N ILE A 451 9.00 -1.00 27.99
CA ILE A 451 8.36 -2.26 27.61
C ILE A 451 7.36 -2.67 28.69
N VAL A 452 6.06 -2.72 28.33
CA VAL A 452 4.97 -3.07 29.26
C VAL A 452 4.37 -4.42 28.88
N GLU A 453 4.12 -4.66 27.58
CA GLU A 453 3.49 -5.89 27.10
C GLU A 453 4.52 -6.88 26.56
N GLY A 454 5.70 -6.39 26.19
CA GLY A 454 6.72 -7.19 25.54
C GLY A 454 6.59 -7.20 24.04
N GLY A 455 7.23 -8.18 23.41
CA GLY A 455 7.21 -8.34 21.95
C GLY A 455 8.41 -9.07 21.43
N THR A 456 8.60 -9.03 20.14
CA THR A 456 9.67 -9.71 19.43
C THR A 456 10.57 -8.71 18.73
N VAL A 457 11.86 -8.91 18.79
CA VAL A 457 12.87 -8.14 18.05
C VAL A 457 13.66 -9.08 17.18
N GLU A 458 13.71 -8.82 15.90
CA GLU A 458 14.49 -9.55 14.91
C GLU A 458 15.67 -8.70 14.42
N ALA A 459 16.82 -9.32 14.22
CA ALA A 459 17.96 -8.73 13.53
C ALA A 459 18.37 -9.62 12.36
N SER A 460 18.26 -9.10 11.15
CA SER A 460 18.67 -9.76 9.91
C SER A 460 20.00 -9.19 9.45
N LEU A 461 21.01 -10.06 9.32
CA LEU A 461 22.37 -9.71 8.93
C LEU A 461 22.53 -9.80 7.41
N PHE A 462 23.06 -8.76 6.82
CA PHE A 462 23.42 -8.68 5.42
C PHE A 462 24.94 -8.49 5.28
N VAL A 463 25.54 -9.17 4.31
CA VAL A 463 26.95 -9.03 3.95
C VAL A 463 27.02 -8.82 2.45
N ASN A 464 27.67 -7.75 2.03
CA ASN A 464 27.70 -7.32 0.62
C ASN A 464 26.30 -7.19 -0.01
N GLY A 465 25.32 -6.75 0.77
CA GLY A 465 23.92 -6.63 0.37
C GLY A 465 23.15 -7.95 0.28
N GLN A 466 23.79 -9.08 0.61
CA GLN A 466 23.15 -10.39 0.61
C GLN A 466 22.75 -10.79 2.04
N TYR A 467 21.56 -11.31 2.18
CA TYR A 467 21.08 -11.87 3.45
C TYR A 467 21.91 -13.09 3.85
N VAL A 468 22.30 -13.14 5.11
CA VAL A 468 23.15 -14.21 5.66
C VAL A 468 22.46 -14.95 6.79
N SER A 469 21.96 -14.24 7.77
CA SER A 469 21.38 -14.83 8.98
C SER A 469 20.37 -13.91 9.63
N ARG A 470 19.45 -14.49 10.35
CA ARG A 470 18.44 -13.79 11.15
C ARG A 470 18.47 -14.35 12.58
N LYS A 471 18.41 -13.47 13.54
CA LYS A 471 18.30 -13.79 14.96
C LYS A 471 17.07 -13.12 15.54
N VAL A 472 16.40 -13.78 16.48
CA VAL A 472 15.20 -13.27 17.15
C VAL A 472 15.38 -13.31 18.64
N VAL A 473 14.92 -12.26 19.30
CA VAL A 473 14.87 -12.14 20.75
C VAL A 473 13.45 -11.78 21.18
N HIS A 474 12.89 -12.53 22.11
CA HIS A 474 11.63 -12.20 22.73
C HIS A 474 11.88 -11.27 23.92
N MET A 475 11.32 -10.08 23.84
CA MET A 475 11.37 -9.09 24.90
C MET A 475 10.20 -9.36 25.84
N THR A 476 10.51 -9.62 27.10
CA THR A 476 9.50 -9.80 28.14
C THR A 476 9.52 -8.61 29.07
N PRO A 477 8.37 -8.10 29.53
CA PRO A 477 8.34 -7.07 30.56
C PRO A 477 9.01 -7.60 31.80
N LEU A 478 9.74 -6.75 32.53
CA LEU A 478 10.24 -7.13 33.82
C LEU A 478 9.05 -7.40 34.76
N PRO A 479 8.98 -8.59 35.37
CA PRO A 479 7.85 -8.94 36.20
C PRO A 479 7.76 -7.98 37.38
N TYR A 480 6.69 -7.23 37.44
CA TYR A 480 6.32 -6.45 38.62
C TYR A 480 5.78 -7.43 39.68
N ASN A 481 6.54 -7.69 40.71
CA ASN A 481 6.09 -8.47 41.83
C ASN A 481 5.56 -7.56 42.94
N ALA A 482 4.29 -7.25 42.93
CA ALA A 482 3.61 -6.46 43.94
C ALA A 482 3.67 -7.09 45.36
N ALA A 483 3.94 -8.38 45.46
CA ALA A 483 3.97 -9.11 46.73
C ALA A 483 5.31 -9.07 47.44
N ASN A 484 6.41 -8.71 46.78
CA ASN A 484 7.77 -8.69 47.30
C ASN A 484 8.51 -7.39 46.98
N SER A 485 7.92 -6.28 47.34
CA SER A 485 8.50 -4.93 47.16
C SER A 485 9.78 -4.68 47.96
N SER A 486 10.20 -5.60 48.86
CA SER A 486 11.38 -5.47 49.68
C SER A 486 12.65 -6.13 49.11
N SER A 487 12.57 -6.96 48.09
CA SER A 487 13.71 -7.72 47.59
C SER A 487 14.20 -7.32 46.18
N ILE A 488 13.48 -6.48 45.49
CA ILE A 488 13.93 -5.85 44.25
C ILE A 488 13.90 -4.35 44.48
N PRO A 489 15.01 -3.62 44.25
CA PRO A 489 14.97 -2.17 44.37
C PRO A 489 13.99 -1.62 43.34
N TYR A 490 12.78 -1.39 43.78
CA TYR A 490 11.77 -0.68 43.02
C TYR A 490 12.22 0.76 42.91
N ASN A 491 12.51 1.21 41.72
CA ASN A 491 12.75 2.61 41.42
C ASN A 491 11.41 3.34 41.36
N GLY A 492 10.79 3.44 42.52
CA GLY A 492 9.75 4.36 42.97
C GLY A 492 8.87 4.96 41.93
N GLY A 493 8.08 4.19 41.16
CA GLY A 493 7.08 4.74 40.24
C GLY A 493 7.62 5.42 39.01
N LEU A 494 8.92 5.40 38.78
CA LEU A 494 9.48 5.85 37.51
C LEU A 494 9.36 4.74 36.50
N THR A 495 8.28 4.77 35.76
CA THR A 495 8.12 4.00 34.50
C THR A 495 9.11 4.46 33.42
N GLU A 496 9.82 5.52 33.66
CA GLU A 496 10.89 6.03 32.82
C GLU A 496 12.21 5.41 33.23
N GLY A 497 12.71 4.43 32.50
CA GLY A 497 14.08 3.97 32.65
C GLY A 497 14.30 2.46 32.79
N VAL A 498 13.31 1.61 32.59
CA VAL A 498 13.56 0.17 32.47
C VAL A 498 14.06 -0.11 31.06
N PHE A 499 15.39 -0.25 30.94
CA PHE A 499 16.03 -0.63 29.69
C PHE A 499 16.01 -2.15 29.57
N ASN A 500 15.37 -2.65 28.52
CA ASN A 500 15.56 -4.01 28.07
C ASN A 500 16.47 -4.01 26.85
N THR A 501 17.45 -4.90 26.84
CA THR A 501 18.41 -5.02 25.76
C THR A 501 18.16 -6.33 25.02
N ALA A 502 17.88 -6.25 23.72
CA ALA A 502 17.94 -7.39 22.83
C ALA A 502 19.39 -7.58 22.38
N GLU A 503 19.97 -8.76 22.64
CA GLU A 503 21.34 -9.10 22.25
C GLU A 503 21.32 -10.19 21.19
N PHE A 504 21.98 -9.94 20.08
CA PHE A 504 22.09 -10.84 18.94
C PHE A 504 23.54 -11.27 18.74
N ASN A 505 23.79 -12.57 18.81
CA ASN A 505 25.08 -13.12 18.59
C ASN A 505 25.18 -13.71 17.16
N PHE A 506 26.09 -13.17 16.36
CA PHE A 506 26.37 -13.60 14.99
C PHE A 506 27.70 -14.33 14.86
N MET A 507 28.39 -14.63 15.97
CA MET A 507 29.69 -15.32 15.94
C MET A 507 29.62 -16.72 15.36
N ASP A 508 28.47 -17.35 15.42
CA ASP A 508 28.18 -18.67 14.82
C ASP A 508 28.13 -18.67 13.29
N VAL A 509 27.81 -17.56 12.69
CA VAL A 509 27.73 -17.39 11.23
C VAL A 509 28.88 -16.54 10.67
N CYS A 510 29.43 -15.66 11.46
CA CYS A 510 30.60 -14.81 11.22
C CYS A 510 31.06 -14.60 9.76
N PRO A 511 30.17 -14.29 8.80
CA PRO A 511 30.61 -14.01 7.46
C PRO A 511 31.32 -12.66 7.43
N GLU A 512 32.40 -12.62 6.69
CA GLU A 512 33.12 -11.40 6.42
C GLU A 512 32.80 -10.89 5.01
N GLY A 513 32.80 -9.58 4.83
CA GLY A 513 32.59 -8.97 3.54
C GLY A 513 33.14 -7.57 3.47
N ASP A 514 32.95 -6.95 2.31
CA ASP A 514 33.34 -5.55 2.10
C ASP A 514 32.42 -4.59 2.84
N ARG A 515 31.23 -5.06 3.19
CA ARG A 515 30.25 -4.29 3.99
C ARG A 515 29.29 -5.21 4.71
N VAL A 516 28.85 -4.77 5.86
CA VAL A 516 27.92 -5.47 6.74
C VAL A 516 26.78 -4.55 7.14
N GLY A 517 25.55 -4.99 7.03
CA GLY A 517 24.36 -4.26 7.44
C GLY A 517 23.42 -5.10 8.28
N VAL A 518 22.61 -4.44 9.10
CA VAL A 518 21.58 -5.11 9.88
C VAL A 518 20.23 -4.43 9.66
N MET A 519 19.26 -5.22 9.28
CA MET A 519 17.85 -4.81 9.30
C MET A 519 17.21 -5.31 10.58
N MET A 520 16.66 -4.39 11.34
CA MET A 520 15.93 -4.69 12.56
C MET A 520 14.42 -4.64 12.32
N ARG A 521 13.72 -5.56 12.95
CA ARG A 521 12.27 -5.56 13.03
C ARG A 521 11.80 -5.79 14.43
N PHE A 522 10.73 -5.11 14.82
CA PHE A 522 10.17 -5.32 16.14
C PHE A 522 8.70 -4.93 16.20
N ASP A 523 7.96 -5.63 17.05
CA ASP A 523 6.57 -5.36 17.38
C ASP A 523 6.36 -5.02 18.87
N THR A 524 7.47 -4.83 19.61
CA THR A 524 7.40 -4.48 21.03
C THR A 524 6.76 -3.10 21.25
N ASP A 525 6.11 -2.94 22.38
CA ASP A 525 5.56 -1.66 22.86
C ASP A 525 6.63 -0.69 23.39
N GLY A 526 7.85 -1.18 23.54
CA GLY A 526 8.99 -0.35 23.93
C GLY A 526 9.50 0.53 22.79
N ALA A 527 10.11 1.63 23.18
CA ALA A 527 10.78 2.53 22.26
C ALA A 527 12.26 2.16 22.11
N LEU A 528 12.73 2.02 20.87
CA LEU A 528 14.15 1.77 20.57
C LEU A 528 14.98 3.03 20.84
N VAL A 529 15.90 2.94 21.79
CA VAL A 529 16.76 4.04 22.22
C VAL A 529 18.12 3.99 21.51
N SER A 530 18.70 2.80 21.43
CA SER A 530 20.06 2.65 20.92
C SER A 530 20.25 1.33 20.18
N VAL A 531 21.14 1.35 19.23
CA VAL A 531 21.67 0.15 18.57
C VAL A 531 23.18 0.24 18.61
N SER A 532 23.85 -0.80 19.12
CA SER A 532 25.32 -0.89 19.14
C SER A 532 25.77 -2.25 18.64
N GLY A 533 26.86 -2.28 17.90
CA GLY A 533 27.41 -3.49 17.32
C GLY A 533 28.92 -3.61 17.58
N ASP A 534 29.38 -4.81 17.85
CA ASP A 534 30.82 -5.13 17.87
C ASP A 534 31.24 -5.65 16.49
N VAL A 535 32.01 -4.81 15.80
CA VAL A 535 32.50 -5.07 14.45
C VAL A 535 33.98 -5.29 14.46
N GLN A 536 34.43 -6.38 13.86
CA GLN A 536 35.85 -6.69 13.71
C GLN A 536 36.26 -6.49 12.24
N GLU A 537 37.36 -5.78 12.04
CA GLU A 537 38.02 -5.70 10.73
C GLU A 537 39.09 -6.80 10.60
N SER A 538 39.21 -7.38 9.43
CA SER A 538 40.24 -8.36 9.09
C SER A 538 41.11 -7.87 7.93
N THR A 539 42.37 -8.18 7.93
CA THR A 539 43.32 -7.87 6.85
C THR A 539 43.46 -8.99 5.82
N VAL A 540 42.75 -10.10 6.02
CA VAL A 540 42.84 -11.28 5.16
C VAL A 540 41.46 -11.45 4.48
N TRP A 541 41.42 -11.45 3.15
CA TRP A 541 40.24 -11.79 2.40
C TRP A 541 39.71 -13.17 2.84
N PRO A 542 38.46 -13.24 3.28
CA PRO A 542 37.93 -14.50 3.77
C PRO A 542 37.74 -15.46 2.58
N LYS A 543 38.18 -16.66 2.77
CA LYS A 543 37.59 -17.76 1.99
C LYS A 543 36.16 -17.90 2.50
N VAL A 544 35.19 -17.63 1.64
CA VAL A 544 33.79 -17.89 1.94
C VAL A 544 33.62 -19.39 2.15
N ASN A 545 33.73 -19.81 3.38
CA ASN A 545 33.29 -21.13 3.78
C ASN A 545 31.79 -21.08 3.86
N ALA A 546 31.12 -21.89 3.07
CA ALA A 546 29.67 -22.09 3.18
C ALA A 546 29.39 -22.55 4.62
N ILE A 547 28.84 -21.67 5.41
CA ILE A 547 28.49 -21.94 6.80
C ILE A 547 27.13 -22.60 6.79
N GLY A 548 27.04 -23.76 7.38
CA GLY A 548 25.78 -24.42 7.64
C GLY A 548 24.94 -23.53 8.55
N ALA A 549 23.72 -23.22 8.13
CA ALA A 549 22.81 -22.44 8.94
C ALA A 549 22.53 -23.17 10.25
N VAL A 550 22.65 -22.47 11.36
CA VAL A 550 22.15 -22.98 12.63
C VAL A 550 20.63 -22.96 12.56
N VAL A 551 20.03 -24.11 12.74
CA VAL A 551 18.56 -24.22 12.79
C VAL A 551 18.09 -23.55 14.08
N SER A 552 17.58 -22.32 13.99
CA SER A 552 16.81 -21.72 15.06
C SER A 552 15.40 -22.29 14.99
N THR A 553 14.87 -22.75 16.10
CA THR A 553 13.48 -23.22 16.21
C THR A 553 12.46 -22.08 16.00
N GLU A 554 12.92 -20.87 15.79
CA GLU A 554 12.09 -19.65 15.66
C GLU A 554 11.73 -19.32 14.20
N TYR A 555 12.20 -20.11 13.24
CA TYR A 555 11.87 -19.94 11.82
C TYR A 555 11.37 -21.22 11.21
N GLU A 556 10.50 -21.03 10.26
CA GLU A 556 10.07 -22.09 9.35
C GLU A 556 10.59 -21.76 7.95
N THR A 557 11.17 -22.76 7.31
CA THR A 557 11.68 -22.60 5.96
C THR A 557 10.92 -23.51 5.01
N PHE A 558 10.34 -22.92 3.97
CA PHE A 558 9.58 -23.62 2.94
C PHE A 558 10.28 -23.50 1.60
N ALA A 559 10.24 -24.56 0.79
CA ALA A 559 10.58 -24.51 -0.62
C ALA A 559 9.31 -24.60 -1.45
N ILE A 560 9.16 -23.77 -2.47
CA ILE A 560 7.98 -23.71 -3.34
C ILE A 560 8.42 -24.05 -4.76
N ILE A 561 7.84 -25.08 -5.34
CA ILE A 561 8.19 -25.60 -6.67
C ILE A 561 6.95 -26.14 -7.39
N GLY A 562 6.91 -26.03 -8.71
CA GLY A 562 5.88 -26.63 -9.55
C GLY A 562 6.40 -27.00 -10.94
N ASN A 563 5.63 -27.72 -11.70
CA ASN A 563 6.00 -28.29 -13.00
C ASN A 563 7.29 -29.14 -12.96
N ASP A 564 7.55 -29.82 -11.84
CA ASP A 564 8.73 -30.64 -11.65
C ASP A 564 8.49 -32.16 -11.91
N GLY A 565 7.32 -32.54 -12.41
CA GLY A 565 6.87 -33.90 -12.65
C GLY A 565 7.56 -34.67 -13.81
N ILE A 566 8.79 -34.33 -14.15
CA ILE A 566 9.53 -34.93 -15.25
C ILE A 566 10.22 -36.24 -14.76
N PRO A 567 10.10 -37.36 -15.47
CA PRO A 567 10.78 -38.63 -15.10
C PRO A 567 12.29 -38.54 -15.29
N ASP A 568 13.01 -39.40 -14.58
CA ASP A 568 14.49 -39.55 -14.69
C ASP A 568 14.90 -40.39 -15.92
N ILE A 569 14.22 -40.31 -17.04
CA ILE A 569 14.51 -41.12 -18.26
C ILE A 569 14.67 -40.17 -19.44
N VAL A 570 15.86 -40.14 -19.99
CA VAL A 570 16.18 -39.48 -21.25
C VAL A 570 16.04 -40.48 -22.39
N GLY A 571 15.02 -40.29 -23.24
CA GLY A 571 14.98 -40.92 -24.54
C GLY A 571 14.35 -42.31 -24.60
N GLY A 572 13.20 -42.39 -25.23
CA GLY A 572 12.72 -43.58 -25.98
C GLY A 572 12.77 -43.26 -27.48
N THR A 573 12.93 -44.26 -28.27
CA THR A 573 13.25 -44.18 -29.70
C THR A 573 12.12 -43.64 -30.59
N THR A 574 10.98 -43.19 -30.03
CA THR A 574 9.81 -42.78 -30.83
C THR A 574 9.23 -41.41 -30.53
N SER A 575 9.60 -40.72 -29.48
CA SER A 575 9.41 -39.28 -29.21
C SER A 575 9.94 -38.93 -27.82
N PRO A 576 11.03 -38.17 -27.68
CA PRO A 576 11.47 -37.69 -26.39
C PRO A 576 10.44 -36.67 -25.89
N ILE A 577 9.72 -37.01 -24.83
CA ILE A 577 8.76 -36.09 -24.21
C ILE A 577 9.50 -35.04 -23.41
N PHE A 578 10.70 -35.36 -22.95
CA PHE A 578 11.55 -34.49 -22.13
C PHE A 578 12.99 -34.49 -22.62
N THR A 579 13.59 -33.31 -22.60
CA THR A 579 15.00 -33.12 -23.02
C THR A 579 15.96 -33.48 -21.88
N ALA A 580 17.22 -33.77 -22.22
CA ALA A 580 18.27 -33.99 -21.24
C ALA A 580 18.48 -32.76 -20.34
N GLU A 581 18.26 -31.57 -20.87
CA GLU A 581 18.33 -30.31 -20.15
C GLU A 581 17.23 -30.21 -19.09
N GLU A 582 15.98 -30.54 -19.43
CA GLU A 582 14.84 -30.50 -18.48
C GLU A 582 15.07 -31.49 -17.34
N VAL A 583 15.51 -32.72 -17.62
CA VAL A 583 15.84 -33.71 -16.58
C VAL A 583 16.99 -33.23 -15.69
N SER A 584 18.03 -32.65 -16.28
CA SER A 584 19.18 -32.12 -15.55
C SER A 584 18.76 -30.94 -14.64
N ARG A 585 17.92 -30.02 -15.15
CA ARG A 585 17.38 -28.89 -14.40
C ARG A 585 16.60 -29.37 -13.18
N ARG A 586 15.70 -30.31 -13.35
CA ARG A 586 14.93 -30.90 -12.27
C ARG A 586 15.82 -31.51 -11.20
N LYS A 587 16.80 -32.38 -11.60
CA LYS A 587 17.74 -32.99 -10.65
C LYS A 587 18.50 -31.95 -9.84
N ALA A 588 18.95 -30.89 -10.51
CA ALA A 588 19.69 -29.82 -9.86
C ALA A 588 18.83 -29.07 -8.83
N LEU A 589 17.60 -28.68 -9.21
CA LEU A 589 16.65 -28.00 -8.31
C LEU A 589 16.25 -28.87 -7.12
N ASN A 590 15.90 -30.14 -7.36
CA ASN A 590 15.56 -31.05 -6.27
C ASN A 590 16.74 -31.27 -5.30
N SER A 591 17.95 -31.35 -5.82
CA SER A 591 19.14 -31.45 -4.99
C SER A 591 19.40 -30.19 -4.18
N ALA A 592 19.16 -29.02 -4.75
CA ALA A 592 19.27 -27.72 -4.05
C ALA A 592 18.25 -27.63 -2.92
N ILE A 593 16.99 -27.96 -3.18
CA ILE A 593 15.92 -27.95 -2.17
C ILE A 593 16.23 -28.91 -1.00
N LYS A 594 16.69 -30.12 -1.29
CA LYS A 594 17.04 -31.11 -0.25
C LYS A 594 18.20 -30.66 0.65
N ARG A 595 19.04 -29.73 0.19
CA ARG A 595 20.15 -29.18 0.97
C ARG A 595 19.75 -27.99 1.86
N ILE A 596 18.52 -27.51 1.76
CA ILE A 596 18.04 -26.42 2.61
C ILE A 596 18.07 -26.89 4.06
N THR A 597 18.89 -26.24 4.86
CA THR A 597 18.99 -26.52 6.29
C THR A 597 17.71 -26.02 6.98
N GLY A 598 17.12 -26.85 7.86
CA GLY A 598 15.91 -26.47 8.57
C GLY A 598 14.66 -26.44 7.69
N LEU A 599 14.68 -27.11 6.54
CA LEU A 599 13.50 -27.20 5.68
C LEU A 599 12.30 -27.78 6.43
N THR A 600 11.24 -26.99 6.57
CA THR A 600 9.98 -27.40 7.21
C THR A 600 9.16 -28.23 6.24
N ASN A 601 8.76 -27.64 5.12
CA ASN A 601 8.00 -28.33 4.07
C ASN A 601 8.43 -27.91 2.67
N VAL A 602 8.09 -28.74 1.68
CA VAL A 602 8.14 -28.43 0.25
C VAL A 602 6.71 -28.26 -0.23
N ILE A 603 6.38 -27.08 -0.69
CA ILE A 603 5.06 -26.76 -1.23
C ILE A 603 5.10 -26.92 -2.74
N GLY A 604 4.29 -27.83 -3.25
CA GLY A 604 4.15 -28.09 -4.67
C GLY A 604 2.95 -27.40 -5.27
N THR A 605 3.15 -26.63 -6.34
CA THR A 605 2.11 -25.85 -7.02
C THR A 605 1.50 -26.55 -8.24
N GLY A 606 1.67 -27.86 -8.36
CA GLY A 606 1.04 -28.72 -9.35
C GLY A 606 1.94 -29.17 -10.51
N ASN A 607 1.44 -30.14 -11.28
CA ASN A 607 2.11 -30.85 -12.37
C ASN A 607 3.39 -31.58 -11.91
N HIS A 608 3.22 -32.38 -10.86
CA HIS A 608 4.29 -33.21 -10.28
C HIS A 608 4.39 -34.61 -10.87
N ASN A 609 3.39 -35.05 -11.65
CA ASN A 609 3.28 -36.40 -12.20
C ASN A 609 2.93 -36.40 -13.71
N TYR A 610 3.88 -36.03 -14.55
CA TYR A 610 3.70 -36.16 -16.00
C TYR A 610 3.80 -37.63 -16.40
N GLY A 611 2.76 -38.27 -16.87
CA GLY A 611 2.79 -39.64 -17.33
C GLY A 611 3.81 -39.86 -18.47
N LEU A 612 4.20 -41.10 -18.62
CA LEU A 612 5.02 -41.57 -19.75
C LEU A 612 4.16 -42.39 -20.71
N PRO A 613 3.49 -41.82 -21.71
CA PRO A 613 2.59 -42.53 -22.61
C PRO A 613 3.26 -43.71 -23.32
N TYR A 614 4.56 -43.60 -23.63
CA TYR A 614 5.31 -44.67 -24.30
C TYR A 614 5.60 -45.89 -23.38
N ALA A 615 5.53 -45.72 -22.06
CA ALA A 615 5.69 -46.78 -21.07
C ALA A 615 4.35 -47.41 -20.66
N GLY A 616 3.24 -46.99 -21.28
CA GLY A 616 1.88 -47.44 -20.95
C GLY A 616 1.27 -46.80 -19.70
N PHE A 617 1.93 -45.76 -19.17
CA PHE A 617 1.39 -45.04 -18.00
C PHE A 617 0.84 -43.70 -18.47
N GLY A 618 -0.46 -43.50 -18.35
CA GLY A 618 -1.11 -42.21 -18.57
C GLY A 618 -0.70 -41.17 -17.52
N PRO A 619 -0.85 -39.87 -17.81
CA PRO A 619 -0.66 -38.82 -16.82
C PRO A 619 -1.53 -39.08 -15.57
N GLY A 620 -0.99 -38.79 -14.39
CA GLY A 620 -1.73 -38.94 -13.13
C GLY A 620 -1.87 -40.36 -12.60
N THR A 621 -1.31 -41.39 -13.27
CA THR A 621 -1.42 -42.78 -12.81
C THR A 621 -0.41 -43.11 -11.70
N VAL A 622 -0.68 -44.17 -10.90
CA VAL A 622 0.25 -44.68 -9.88
C VAL A 622 1.59 -45.12 -10.49
N GLY A 623 1.55 -45.70 -11.70
CA GLY A 623 2.78 -46.09 -12.40
C GLY A 623 3.66 -44.90 -12.78
N ALA A 624 3.07 -43.81 -13.22
CA ALA A 624 3.76 -42.56 -13.49
C ALA A 624 4.35 -41.95 -12.23
N LEU A 625 3.61 -41.98 -11.10
CA LEU A 625 4.09 -41.49 -9.80
C LEU A 625 5.38 -42.18 -9.35
N GLY A 626 5.49 -43.49 -9.57
CA GLY A 626 6.69 -44.25 -9.27
C GLY A 626 7.93 -43.81 -10.07
N GLN A 627 7.75 -43.17 -11.22
CA GLN A 627 8.83 -42.69 -12.09
C GLN A 627 9.11 -41.19 -11.92
N THR A 628 8.13 -40.42 -11.53
CA THR A 628 8.23 -38.97 -11.50
C THR A 628 8.46 -38.39 -10.07
N ILE A 629 7.78 -38.89 -9.07
CA ILE A 629 7.84 -38.36 -7.70
C ILE A 629 8.74 -39.19 -6.80
N THR A 630 8.54 -40.51 -6.76
CA THR A 630 9.24 -41.39 -5.84
C THR A 630 10.76 -41.29 -5.92
N PRO A 631 11.40 -41.26 -7.11
CA PRO A 631 12.85 -41.20 -7.19
C PRO A 631 13.45 -39.90 -6.64
N PHE A 632 12.67 -38.82 -6.68
CA PHE A 632 13.17 -37.50 -6.32
C PHE A 632 12.81 -37.09 -4.89
N TRP A 633 11.63 -37.43 -4.44
CA TRP A 633 11.05 -36.87 -3.21
C TRP A 633 10.90 -37.88 -2.04
N ASN A 634 11.08 -39.17 -2.29
CA ASN A 634 10.81 -40.19 -1.28
C ASN A 634 11.61 -40.00 0.02
N ALA A 635 12.82 -39.47 -0.05
CA ALA A 635 13.66 -39.23 1.12
C ALA A 635 13.13 -38.15 2.09
N ILE A 636 12.22 -37.32 1.62
CA ILE A 636 11.59 -36.23 2.40
C ILE A 636 10.07 -36.23 2.20
N LYS A 637 9.49 -37.39 1.97
CA LYS A 637 8.06 -37.58 1.65
C LYS A 637 7.13 -36.94 2.69
N ASP A 638 7.46 -37.03 3.92
CA ASP A 638 6.73 -36.48 5.08
C ASP A 638 6.69 -34.94 5.11
N LYS A 639 7.54 -34.28 4.33
CA LYS A 639 7.60 -32.83 4.22
C LYS A 639 6.85 -32.27 2.99
N LEU A 640 6.27 -33.12 2.16
CA LEU A 640 5.64 -32.69 0.92
C LEU A 640 4.20 -32.20 1.15
N LEU A 641 3.90 -31.03 0.59
CA LEU A 641 2.58 -30.43 0.56
C LEU A 641 2.25 -30.04 -0.88
N PHE A 642 1.86 -31.03 -1.69
CA PHE A 642 1.68 -30.86 -3.13
C PHE A 642 0.20 -30.73 -3.49
N VAL A 643 -0.19 -29.67 -4.21
CA VAL A 643 -1.47 -29.59 -4.88
C VAL A 643 -1.36 -30.26 -6.26
N PRO A 644 -2.41 -30.93 -6.72
CA PRO A 644 -2.40 -31.51 -8.06
C PRO A 644 -2.56 -30.40 -9.12
N GLY A 645 -1.83 -30.55 -10.21
CA GLY A 645 -2.04 -29.83 -11.46
C GLY A 645 -2.84 -30.66 -12.45
N THR A 646 -3.01 -30.19 -13.66
CA THR A 646 -3.77 -30.86 -14.72
C THR A 646 -3.20 -32.23 -15.10
N GLN A 647 -1.90 -32.44 -14.91
CA GLN A 647 -1.21 -33.68 -15.24
C GLN A 647 -1.15 -34.69 -14.06
N ASP A 648 -1.58 -34.30 -12.89
CA ASP A 648 -1.48 -35.13 -11.69
C ASP A 648 -2.73 -36.00 -11.45
N ASN A 649 -3.76 -35.83 -12.26
CA ASN A 649 -5.05 -36.48 -12.07
C ASN A 649 -5.31 -37.54 -13.12
N ASP A 650 -5.72 -38.73 -12.70
CA ASP A 650 -6.12 -39.83 -13.55
C ASP A 650 -7.58 -39.70 -13.97
N SER A 651 -8.40 -39.10 -13.11
CA SER A 651 -9.81 -38.81 -13.35
C SER A 651 -10.27 -37.61 -12.50
N ALA A 652 -11.47 -37.12 -12.80
CA ALA A 652 -12.05 -35.99 -12.07
C ALA A 652 -12.12 -36.17 -10.54
N ALA A 653 -12.09 -37.39 -10.04
CA ALA A 653 -12.29 -37.69 -8.61
C ALA A 653 -11.05 -38.22 -7.87
N ALA A 654 -10.00 -38.63 -8.57
CA ALA A 654 -8.87 -39.34 -7.97
C ALA A 654 -7.53 -38.85 -8.52
N SER A 655 -6.60 -38.59 -7.64
CA SER A 655 -5.19 -38.39 -7.96
C SER A 655 -4.34 -39.30 -7.08
N PRO A 656 -3.47 -40.15 -7.64
CA PRO A 656 -2.54 -40.96 -6.87
C PRO A 656 -1.61 -40.13 -5.99
N LEU A 657 -1.49 -38.85 -6.25
CA LEU A 657 -0.74 -37.90 -5.44
C LEU A 657 -1.32 -37.80 -4.03
N PHE A 658 -2.63 -37.85 -3.86
CA PHE A 658 -3.28 -37.79 -2.55
C PHE A 658 -2.95 -39.03 -1.72
N ASP A 659 -3.04 -40.22 -2.32
CA ASP A 659 -2.69 -41.47 -1.66
C ASP A 659 -1.20 -41.48 -1.28
N TYR A 660 -0.34 -40.96 -2.14
CA TYR A 660 1.11 -40.88 -1.90
C TYR A 660 1.43 -39.99 -0.71
N GLN A 661 0.75 -38.85 -0.58
CA GLN A 661 0.93 -37.89 0.51
C GLN A 661 0.10 -38.21 1.74
N GLN A 662 -0.90 -39.10 1.62
CA GLN A 662 -1.89 -39.41 2.67
C GLN A 662 -2.72 -38.18 3.10
N HIS A 663 -3.03 -37.30 2.18
CA HIS A 663 -3.83 -36.11 2.40
C HIS A 663 -5.16 -36.15 1.65
N LEU A 664 -6.08 -35.33 2.10
CA LEU A 664 -7.37 -35.13 1.43
C LEU A 664 -7.19 -34.28 0.16
N ARG A 665 -8.22 -34.25 -0.66
CA ARG A 665 -8.26 -33.51 -1.93
C ARG A 665 -7.99 -32.02 -1.78
N TYR A 666 -8.44 -31.41 -0.71
CA TYR A 666 -8.07 -30.09 -0.23
C TYR A 666 -7.98 -30.17 1.30
N PHE A 667 -7.05 -29.46 1.88
CA PHE A 667 -6.79 -29.54 3.31
C PHE A 667 -6.02 -28.32 3.81
N GLN A 668 -6.03 -28.13 5.12
CA GLN A 668 -5.22 -27.17 5.83
C GLN A 668 -4.05 -27.89 6.50
N HIS A 669 -2.86 -27.36 6.31
CA HIS A 669 -1.67 -27.74 7.05
C HIS A 669 -1.25 -26.57 7.93
N THR A 670 -1.14 -26.81 9.22
CA THR A 670 -0.80 -25.79 10.23
C THR A 670 0.60 -26.04 10.75
N THR A 671 1.42 -25.01 10.68
CA THR A 671 2.75 -25.00 11.28
C THR A 671 2.80 -24.00 12.45
N GLU A 672 3.96 -23.73 13.00
CA GLU A 672 4.08 -22.80 14.12
C GLU A 672 3.64 -21.37 13.74
N HIS A 673 4.01 -20.91 12.56
CA HIS A 673 3.76 -19.52 12.12
C HIS A 673 2.74 -19.40 10.98
N VAL A 674 2.51 -20.45 10.20
CA VAL A 674 1.73 -20.41 8.97
C VAL A 674 0.59 -21.40 8.97
N ASP A 675 -0.58 -20.97 8.49
CA ASP A 675 -1.64 -21.87 8.01
C ASP A 675 -1.58 -21.91 6.48
N ILE A 676 -1.40 -23.10 5.93
CA ILE A 676 -1.29 -23.36 4.50
C ILE A 676 -2.56 -24.08 4.05
N PHE A 677 -3.30 -23.46 3.14
CA PHE A 677 -4.56 -23.98 2.61
C PHE A 677 -4.31 -24.47 1.19
N LEU A 678 -4.34 -25.77 1.00
CA LEU A 678 -4.09 -26.42 -0.28
C LEU A 678 -5.42 -26.70 -1.00
N ILE A 679 -5.57 -26.16 -2.20
CA ILE A 679 -6.81 -26.20 -2.99
C ILE A 679 -6.55 -26.91 -4.30
N ASN A 680 -7.38 -27.89 -4.62
CA ASN A 680 -7.29 -28.60 -5.90
C ASN A 680 -7.96 -27.78 -7.01
N THR A 681 -7.15 -27.08 -7.80
CA THR A 681 -7.58 -26.32 -8.99
C THR A 681 -7.04 -26.95 -10.28
N GLY A 682 -6.45 -28.13 -10.22
CA GLY A 682 -5.81 -28.80 -11.35
C GLY A 682 -6.76 -29.44 -12.34
N PHE A 683 -8.08 -29.34 -12.13
CA PHE A 683 -9.08 -29.92 -13.02
C PHE A 683 -9.54 -28.96 -14.11
N ASP A 684 -9.92 -29.52 -15.23
CA ASP A 684 -10.68 -28.84 -16.26
C ASP A 684 -12.01 -28.31 -15.68
N THR A 685 -12.54 -27.28 -16.30
CA THR A 685 -13.78 -26.59 -15.89
C THR A 685 -14.95 -27.49 -15.58
N GLY A 686 -15.03 -28.69 -16.18
CA GLY A 686 -16.09 -29.67 -15.96
C GLY A 686 -16.21 -30.23 -14.54
N PHE A 687 -15.13 -30.21 -13.74
CA PHE A 687 -15.17 -30.68 -12.36
C PHE A 687 -15.83 -29.69 -11.39
N PHE A 688 -15.42 -28.44 -11.47
CA PHE A 688 -16.06 -27.38 -10.69
C PHE A 688 -17.53 -27.21 -11.08
N GLN A 689 -17.85 -27.37 -12.34
CA GLN A 689 -19.22 -27.36 -12.83
C GLN A 689 -20.06 -28.43 -12.14
N THR A 690 -19.54 -29.64 -11.98
CA THR A 690 -20.25 -30.72 -11.29
C THR A 690 -20.46 -30.47 -9.81
N GLU A 691 -19.49 -29.85 -9.12
CA GLU A 691 -19.64 -29.43 -7.74
C GLU A 691 -20.63 -28.25 -7.57
N ILE A 692 -20.66 -27.36 -8.52
CA ILE A 692 -21.56 -26.19 -8.54
C ILE A 692 -22.98 -26.63 -8.90
N ASP A 693 -23.15 -27.41 -9.95
CA ASP A 693 -24.48 -27.84 -10.47
C ASP A 693 -25.27 -28.68 -9.48
N ASN A 694 -24.62 -29.38 -8.56
CA ASN A 694 -25.30 -30.23 -7.58
C ASN A 694 -25.84 -29.48 -6.35
N ALA A 695 -25.60 -28.17 -6.20
CA ALA A 695 -25.88 -27.45 -4.98
C ALA A 695 -26.86 -26.27 -5.07
N PHE A 696 -27.04 -25.54 -6.21
CA PHE A 696 -27.81 -24.27 -6.19
C PHE A 696 -28.38 -23.81 -7.54
N THR A 697 -29.29 -22.84 -7.49
CA THR A 697 -29.87 -22.08 -8.64
C THR A 697 -28.91 -20.97 -9.13
N PRO A 698 -28.85 -20.63 -10.46
CA PRO A 698 -27.92 -19.62 -11.01
C PRO A 698 -28.17 -18.20 -10.50
N PRO A 699 -27.17 -17.32 -10.52
CA PRO A 699 -25.82 -17.46 -11.10
C PRO A 699 -24.76 -17.88 -10.05
N GLN A 700 -24.07 -18.98 -10.33
CA GLN A 700 -23.05 -19.53 -9.43
C GLN A 700 -21.63 -19.21 -9.94
N THR A 701 -20.73 -18.93 -9.02
CA THR A 701 -19.32 -18.71 -9.29
C THR A 701 -18.49 -19.86 -8.69
N ILE A 702 -17.22 -19.99 -9.08
CA ILE A 702 -16.33 -20.98 -8.48
C ILE A 702 -16.16 -20.76 -6.97
N ALA A 703 -16.34 -19.52 -6.49
CA ALA A 703 -16.32 -19.19 -5.07
C ALA A 703 -17.44 -19.90 -4.29
N ASP A 704 -18.49 -20.37 -4.97
CA ASP A 704 -19.63 -21.07 -4.36
C ASP A 704 -19.44 -22.58 -4.28
N SER A 705 -18.35 -23.13 -4.86
CA SER A 705 -18.03 -24.54 -4.76
C SER A 705 -17.72 -24.97 -3.32
N VAL A 706 -17.94 -26.26 -3.02
CA VAL A 706 -17.76 -26.82 -1.68
C VAL A 706 -16.36 -26.56 -1.12
N GLN A 707 -15.30 -26.74 -1.92
CA GLN A 707 -13.93 -26.49 -1.48
C GLN A 707 -13.63 -25.00 -1.25
N PHE A 708 -14.18 -24.10 -2.04
CA PHE A 708 -13.95 -22.65 -1.83
C PHE A 708 -14.78 -22.11 -0.68
N GLN A 709 -15.97 -22.63 -0.42
CA GLN A 709 -16.73 -22.33 0.80
C GLN A 709 -16.00 -22.83 2.05
N TRP A 710 -15.44 -24.05 1.99
CA TRP A 710 -14.55 -24.55 3.04
C TRP A 710 -13.34 -23.62 3.25
N LEU A 711 -12.67 -23.20 2.15
CA LEU A 711 -11.52 -22.30 2.22
C LEU A 711 -11.87 -20.99 2.91
N ARG A 712 -13.00 -20.38 2.52
CA ARG A 712 -13.47 -19.14 3.13
C ARG A 712 -13.66 -19.29 4.64
N GLN A 713 -14.28 -20.36 5.05
CA GLN A 713 -14.52 -20.65 6.47
C GLN A 713 -13.21 -20.96 7.21
N ALA A 714 -12.31 -21.74 6.61
CA ALA A 714 -11.03 -22.09 7.19
C ALA A 714 -10.11 -20.86 7.35
N LEU A 715 -10.08 -19.96 6.37
CA LEU A 715 -9.35 -18.69 6.46
C LEU A 715 -9.90 -17.79 7.57
N ALA A 716 -11.22 -17.72 7.73
CA ALA A 716 -11.87 -16.94 8.78
C ALA A 716 -11.58 -17.51 10.19
N ASN A 717 -11.50 -18.82 10.31
CA ASN A 717 -11.22 -19.51 11.58
C ASN A 717 -9.74 -19.53 11.97
N SER A 718 -8.84 -19.26 11.02
CA SER A 718 -7.40 -19.25 11.28
C SER A 718 -7.01 -18.07 12.15
N THR A 719 -6.22 -18.33 13.19
CA THR A 719 -5.65 -17.32 14.09
C THR A 719 -4.21 -16.92 13.72
N LYS A 720 -3.62 -17.60 12.71
CA LYS A 720 -2.27 -17.27 12.25
C LYS A 720 -2.26 -15.97 11.46
N LYS A 721 -1.18 -15.23 11.59
CA LYS A 721 -0.96 -14.01 10.80
C LYS A 721 -0.62 -14.35 9.34
N HIS A 722 0.11 -15.45 9.11
CA HIS A 722 0.44 -15.94 7.78
C HIS A 722 -0.57 -16.98 7.34
N LYS A 723 -1.35 -16.67 6.31
CA LYS A 723 -2.41 -17.51 5.74
C LYS A 723 -2.15 -17.67 4.25
N TRP A 724 -1.52 -18.77 3.87
CA TRP A 724 -1.14 -19.02 2.49
C TRP A 724 -2.13 -19.92 1.80
N VAL A 725 -2.56 -19.53 0.63
CA VAL A 725 -3.41 -20.37 -0.22
C VAL A 725 -2.57 -20.89 -1.38
N VAL A 726 -2.59 -22.19 -1.59
CA VAL A 726 -1.86 -22.87 -2.67
C VAL A 726 -2.86 -23.36 -3.72
N VAL A 727 -2.68 -22.90 -4.94
CA VAL A 727 -3.49 -23.25 -6.10
C VAL A 727 -2.58 -23.64 -7.28
N HIS A 728 -3.12 -24.35 -8.26
CA HIS A 728 -2.35 -24.66 -9.46
C HIS A 728 -2.35 -23.48 -10.45
N GLN A 729 -3.51 -22.91 -10.75
CA GLN A 729 -3.63 -21.80 -11.71
C GLN A 729 -3.44 -20.46 -11.01
N PRO A 730 -2.55 -19.59 -11.51
CA PRO A 730 -2.44 -18.22 -11.03
C PRO A 730 -3.60 -17.36 -11.53
N PRO A 731 -3.94 -16.23 -10.84
CA PRO A 731 -4.94 -15.29 -11.34
C PRO A 731 -4.47 -14.54 -12.59
N PHE A 732 -3.18 -14.31 -12.72
CA PHE A 732 -2.53 -13.64 -13.85
C PHE A 732 -1.16 -14.25 -14.07
N THR A 733 -0.59 -14.10 -15.29
CA THR A 733 0.81 -14.46 -15.56
C THR A 733 1.36 -13.68 -16.76
N SER A 734 2.65 -13.37 -16.73
CA SER A 734 3.39 -12.87 -17.88
C SER A 734 3.94 -13.98 -18.78
N GLY A 735 3.74 -15.25 -18.44
CA GLY A 735 4.22 -16.38 -19.24
C GLY A 735 3.43 -16.58 -20.53
N ASN A 736 4.10 -16.60 -21.67
CA ASN A 736 3.47 -16.72 -22.98
C ASN A 736 2.68 -18.03 -23.18
N ASP A 737 3.00 -19.07 -22.42
CA ASP A 737 2.28 -20.36 -22.47
C ASP A 737 0.80 -20.23 -22.05
N TYR A 738 0.49 -19.35 -21.12
CA TYR A 738 -0.87 -19.12 -20.59
C TYR A 738 -1.34 -17.66 -20.65
N TYR A 739 -0.57 -16.77 -21.28
CA TYR A 739 -0.85 -15.34 -21.29
C TYR A 739 -2.29 -15.02 -21.74
N SER A 740 -2.71 -15.52 -22.91
CA SER A 740 -4.04 -15.27 -23.45
C SER A 740 -5.16 -16.00 -22.70
N SER A 741 -4.87 -17.22 -22.20
CA SER A 741 -5.87 -18.04 -21.51
C SER A 741 -6.21 -17.52 -20.11
N ILE A 742 -5.28 -16.88 -19.44
CA ILE A 742 -5.44 -16.37 -18.08
C ILE A 742 -5.82 -14.89 -18.09
N ASN A 743 -5.07 -14.04 -18.80
CA ASN A 743 -5.23 -12.59 -18.70
C ASN A 743 -6.40 -12.04 -19.52
N ALA A 744 -6.82 -12.73 -20.57
CA ALA A 744 -7.90 -12.29 -21.46
C ALA A 744 -9.28 -12.90 -21.13
N ASN A 745 -9.55 -13.20 -19.87
CA ASN A 745 -10.77 -13.90 -19.43
C ASN A 745 -11.01 -15.23 -20.14
N GLY A 746 -9.93 -15.95 -20.47
CA GLY A 746 -9.99 -17.29 -21.03
C GLY A 746 -10.44 -18.33 -19.99
N ASN A 747 -10.47 -19.62 -20.41
CA ASN A 747 -10.95 -20.72 -19.57
C ASN A 747 -10.23 -20.90 -18.23
N LEU A 748 -9.00 -20.35 -18.08
CA LEU A 748 -8.23 -20.43 -16.85
C LEU A 748 -8.36 -19.19 -15.95
N ALA A 749 -9.14 -18.20 -16.36
CA ALA A 749 -9.30 -16.95 -15.62
C ALA A 749 -10.26 -17.06 -14.39
N PHE A 750 -10.83 -18.23 -14.15
CA PHE A 750 -11.83 -18.41 -13.08
C PHE A 750 -11.31 -18.08 -11.67
N ILE A 751 -10.02 -18.24 -11.41
CA ILE A 751 -9.39 -17.88 -10.12
C ILE A 751 -9.51 -16.37 -9.81
N GLN A 752 -9.58 -15.52 -10.84
CA GLN A 752 -9.76 -14.09 -10.68
C GLN A 752 -11.08 -13.69 -9.99
N THR A 753 -12.08 -14.58 -10.02
CA THR A 753 -13.39 -14.33 -9.41
C THR A 753 -13.40 -14.59 -7.90
N VAL A 754 -12.36 -15.21 -7.34
CA VAL A 754 -12.27 -15.58 -5.93
C VAL A 754 -11.60 -14.44 -5.14
N PRO A 755 -12.29 -13.84 -4.15
CA PRO A 755 -11.75 -12.71 -3.40
C PRO A 755 -10.85 -13.17 -2.23
N PHE A 756 -9.75 -13.85 -2.52
CA PHE A 756 -8.85 -14.44 -1.53
C PHE A 756 -8.42 -13.45 -0.44
N LYS A 757 -8.03 -12.24 -0.83
CA LYS A 757 -7.62 -11.21 0.12
C LYS A 757 -8.73 -10.84 1.08
N ASN A 758 -9.96 -10.67 0.58
CA ASN A 758 -11.12 -10.33 1.40
C ASN A 758 -11.51 -11.46 2.37
N TRP A 759 -11.14 -12.70 2.03
CA TRP A 759 -11.32 -13.84 2.91
C TRP A 759 -10.20 -14.00 3.94
N GLY A 760 -9.15 -13.17 3.85
CA GLY A 760 -8.05 -13.13 4.81
C GLY A 760 -6.78 -13.85 4.38
N ALA A 761 -6.65 -14.28 3.11
CA ALA A 761 -5.39 -14.81 2.60
C ALA A 761 -4.31 -13.71 2.57
N THR A 762 -3.09 -14.05 2.98
CA THR A 762 -1.95 -13.13 2.98
C THR A 762 -1.02 -13.34 1.80
N VAL A 763 -0.96 -14.54 1.24
CA VAL A 763 -0.18 -14.88 0.04
C VAL A 763 -0.93 -15.93 -0.77
N LEU A 764 -0.84 -15.85 -2.09
CA LEU A 764 -1.27 -16.87 -3.02
C LEU A 764 -0.05 -17.52 -3.69
N LEU A 765 0.08 -18.83 -3.59
CA LEU A 765 1.13 -19.62 -4.25
C LEU A 765 0.54 -20.35 -5.43
N ALA A 766 1.17 -20.26 -6.61
CA ALA A 766 0.64 -20.84 -7.85
C ALA A 766 1.74 -21.45 -8.73
N GLY A 767 1.35 -22.26 -9.71
CA GLY A 767 2.25 -22.95 -10.63
C GLY A 767 1.88 -22.69 -12.10
N THR A 768 1.31 -23.63 -12.77
CA THR A 768 0.85 -23.69 -14.18
C THR A 768 1.85 -23.14 -15.22
N SER A 769 2.14 -21.86 -15.20
CA SER A 769 3.05 -21.21 -16.14
C SER A 769 4.50 -21.60 -15.86
N ALA A 770 5.25 -21.97 -16.91
CA ALA A 770 6.59 -22.52 -16.77
C ALA A 770 7.68 -21.42 -16.60
N LEU A 771 7.51 -20.60 -15.60
CA LEU A 771 8.41 -19.51 -15.19
C LEU A 771 8.37 -19.32 -13.67
N VAL A 772 9.20 -18.45 -13.16
CA VAL A 772 9.09 -17.88 -11.81
C VAL A 772 8.65 -16.43 -11.93
N GLU A 773 7.62 -16.06 -11.16
CA GLU A 773 7.04 -14.71 -11.22
C GLU A 773 6.49 -14.28 -9.86
N ARG A 774 6.55 -13.00 -9.60
CA ARG A 774 5.90 -12.37 -8.44
C ARG A 774 4.97 -11.29 -8.92
N LEU A 775 3.72 -11.38 -8.50
CA LEU A 775 2.67 -10.43 -8.83
C LEU A 775 2.19 -9.71 -7.58
N ASP A 776 1.63 -8.54 -7.79
CA ASP A 776 0.78 -7.85 -6.83
C ASP A 776 -0.66 -7.81 -7.36
N TRP A 777 -1.53 -8.59 -6.76
CA TRP A 777 -2.93 -8.61 -7.12
C TRP A 777 -3.75 -7.83 -6.08
N ASN A 778 -3.89 -6.52 -6.33
CA ASN A 778 -4.61 -5.60 -5.43
C ASN A 778 -4.09 -5.67 -3.98
N GLY A 779 -2.77 -5.74 -3.82
CA GLY A 779 -2.11 -5.88 -2.53
C GLY A 779 -2.15 -7.29 -1.93
N LEU A 780 -2.49 -8.32 -2.71
CA LEU A 780 -2.25 -9.71 -2.39
C LEU A 780 -1.04 -10.18 -3.19
N PRO A 781 0.09 -10.50 -2.57
CA PRO A 781 1.23 -11.06 -3.27
C PRO A 781 0.90 -12.45 -3.82
N VAL A 782 1.23 -12.67 -5.09
CA VAL A 782 1.10 -13.96 -5.76
C VAL A 782 2.49 -14.42 -6.18
N ILE A 783 2.89 -15.58 -5.72
CA ILE A 783 4.18 -16.19 -6.02
C ILE A 783 3.94 -17.34 -6.98
N ILE A 784 4.41 -17.22 -8.21
CA ILE A 784 4.33 -18.26 -9.22
C ILE A 784 5.66 -19.01 -9.23
N SER A 785 5.59 -20.34 -9.11
CA SER A 785 6.73 -21.24 -9.11
C SER A 785 6.47 -22.41 -10.05
N GLY A 786 6.55 -22.18 -11.35
CA GLY A 786 6.30 -23.21 -12.37
C GLY A 786 7.54 -23.65 -13.16
N ALA A 787 8.72 -23.23 -12.74
CA ALA A 787 9.99 -23.48 -13.48
C ALA A 787 10.77 -24.73 -13.04
N GLY A 788 10.10 -25.70 -12.39
CA GLY A 788 10.73 -26.84 -11.72
C GLY A 788 11.41 -27.87 -12.62
N GLY A 789 11.09 -27.88 -13.89
CA GLY A 789 11.71 -28.90 -14.80
C GLY A 789 11.24 -28.83 -16.22
N LYS A 790 9.95 -28.56 -16.46
CA LYS A 790 9.34 -28.45 -17.80
C LYS A 790 10.05 -27.38 -18.66
N THR A 791 9.88 -27.46 -19.99
CA THR A 791 10.31 -26.41 -20.92
C THR A 791 9.85 -25.05 -20.43
N LEU A 792 10.80 -24.14 -20.26
CA LEU A 792 10.50 -22.78 -19.77
C LEU A 792 9.75 -21.99 -20.83
N THR A 793 8.78 -21.20 -20.39
CA THR A 793 8.08 -20.27 -21.27
C THR A 793 8.84 -18.95 -21.34
N THR A 794 8.64 -18.19 -22.43
CA THR A 794 9.16 -16.82 -22.49
C THR A 794 8.25 -15.87 -21.73
N VAL A 795 8.83 -14.81 -21.17
CA VAL A 795 8.07 -13.73 -20.55
C VAL A 795 7.50 -12.83 -21.65
N HIS A 796 6.21 -12.51 -21.56
CA HIS A 796 5.55 -11.55 -22.47
C HIS A 796 6.19 -10.17 -22.33
N ASN A 797 6.31 -9.44 -23.42
CA ASN A 797 6.92 -8.12 -23.44
C ASN A 797 5.93 -7.07 -23.97
N PRO A 798 5.54 -6.07 -23.16
CA PRO A 798 5.89 -5.89 -21.76
C PRO A 798 5.21 -6.94 -20.86
N PRO A 799 5.75 -7.22 -19.67
CA PRO A 799 5.05 -8.01 -18.65
C PRO A 799 3.71 -7.38 -18.28
N ILE A 800 2.79 -8.17 -17.70
CA ILE A 800 1.50 -7.65 -17.26
C ILE A 800 1.68 -6.61 -16.14
N ALA A 801 0.72 -5.71 -16.00
CA ALA A 801 0.78 -4.59 -15.04
C ALA A 801 0.91 -5.05 -13.57
N GLN A 802 0.38 -6.23 -13.22
CA GLN A 802 0.48 -6.83 -11.90
C GLN A 802 1.86 -7.43 -11.60
N SER A 803 2.68 -7.69 -12.62
CA SER A 803 3.99 -8.33 -12.45
C SER A 803 4.99 -7.36 -11.80
N ARG A 804 5.69 -7.85 -10.79
CA ARG A 804 6.78 -7.15 -10.10
C ARG A 804 8.14 -7.77 -10.38
N PHE A 805 8.14 -9.02 -10.78
CA PHE A 805 9.31 -9.78 -11.21
C PHE A 805 8.83 -10.96 -12.04
N ALA A 806 9.50 -11.26 -13.16
CA ALA A 806 9.28 -12.45 -13.96
C ALA A 806 10.58 -12.91 -14.63
N ALA A 807 10.86 -14.21 -14.55
CA ALA A 807 12.03 -14.82 -15.20
C ALA A 807 11.71 -16.19 -15.77
N ALA A 808 12.14 -16.42 -17.02
CA ALA A 808 12.11 -17.72 -17.70
C ALA A 808 13.38 -18.50 -17.37
N GLU A 809 13.54 -18.88 -16.10
CA GLU A 809 14.74 -19.53 -15.59
C GLU A 809 14.39 -20.67 -14.63
N GLY A 810 15.16 -21.75 -14.63
CA GLY A 810 14.99 -22.88 -13.72
C GLY A 810 15.30 -22.48 -12.29
N ALA A 811 14.25 -22.27 -11.51
CA ALA A 811 14.35 -21.76 -10.16
C ALA A 811 13.21 -22.26 -9.26
N TYR A 812 13.34 -22.03 -7.97
CA TYR A 812 12.33 -22.27 -6.94
C TYR A 812 12.30 -21.07 -5.98
N TRP A 813 11.23 -20.95 -5.24
CA TRP A 813 11.15 -19.97 -4.18
C TRP A 813 11.43 -20.64 -2.83
N GLU A 814 12.25 -19.99 -2.02
CA GLU A 814 12.45 -20.30 -0.62
C GLU A 814 11.73 -19.25 0.22
N ALA A 815 10.86 -19.68 1.11
CA ALA A 815 10.17 -18.78 2.02
C ALA A 815 10.68 -19.01 3.45
N ILE A 816 11.17 -17.97 4.09
CA ILE A 816 11.66 -17.98 5.46
C ILE A 816 10.64 -17.19 6.29
N VAL A 817 9.98 -17.86 7.22
CA VAL A 817 8.85 -17.34 7.97
C VAL A 817 9.17 -17.22 9.44
N SER A 818 8.85 -16.09 10.02
CA SER A 818 8.82 -15.85 11.45
C SER A 818 7.43 -15.37 11.89
N LYS A 819 7.24 -15.15 13.15
CA LYS A 819 6.04 -14.53 13.69
C LYS A 819 5.74 -13.13 13.09
N LEU A 820 6.79 -12.39 12.71
CA LEU A 820 6.72 -10.99 12.30
C LEU A 820 6.76 -10.78 10.79
N SER A 821 7.18 -11.79 10.01
CA SER A 821 7.46 -11.55 8.60
C SER A 821 7.66 -12.82 7.79
N VAL A 822 7.48 -12.67 6.49
CA VAL A 822 7.88 -13.66 5.49
C VAL A 822 8.89 -13.05 4.54
N GLU A 823 9.95 -13.75 4.26
CA GLU A 823 10.87 -13.44 3.19
C GLU A 823 10.80 -14.52 2.11
N PHE A 824 10.47 -14.13 0.89
CA PHE A 824 10.52 -14.99 -0.29
C PHE A 824 11.79 -14.71 -1.08
N VAL A 825 12.57 -15.73 -1.35
CA VAL A 825 13.82 -15.63 -2.13
C VAL A 825 13.74 -16.58 -3.32
N CYS A 826 13.73 -16.04 -4.54
CA CYS A 826 13.80 -16.83 -5.76
C CYS A 826 15.25 -17.25 -6.02
N LYS A 827 15.51 -18.55 -6.07
CA LYS A 827 16.85 -19.11 -6.21
C LYS A 827 16.95 -20.08 -7.38
N THR A 828 18.05 -20.00 -8.11
CA THR A 828 18.43 -21.06 -9.05
C THR A 828 18.99 -22.29 -8.32
N ALA A 829 19.18 -23.39 -9.03
CA ALA A 829 19.82 -24.59 -8.46
C ALA A 829 21.27 -24.36 -7.98
N THR A 830 21.95 -23.35 -8.51
CA THR A 830 23.30 -22.94 -8.11
C THR A 830 23.33 -22.01 -6.90
N GLY A 831 22.16 -21.55 -6.44
CA GLY A 831 22.02 -20.62 -5.32
C GLY A 831 22.02 -19.14 -5.73
N SER A 832 22.11 -18.82 -7.02
CA SER A 832 21.98 -17.45 -7.49
C SER A 832 20.58 -16.91 -7.19
N ILE A 833 20.49 -15.71 -6.64
CA ILE A 833 19.23 -15.06 -6.28
C ILE A 833 18.74 -14.27 -7.48
N LEU A 834 17.51 -14.54 -7.93
CA LEU A 834 16.84 -13.85 -9.02
C LEU A 834 15.92 -12.74 -8.54
N ASP A 835 15.21 -12.97 -7.43
CA ASP A 835 14.34 -11.98 -6.80
C ASP A 835 14.30 -12.20 -5.29
N ARG A 836 13.97 -11.15 -4.58
CA ARG A 836 13.76 -11.18 -3.13
C ARG A 836 12.57 -10.30 -2.78
N TYR A 837 11.63 -10.85 -2.07
CA TYR A 837 10.45 -10.13 -1.62
C TYR A 837 10.25 -10.31 -0.13
N PHE A 838 9.95 -9.22 0.50
CA PHE A 838 9.74 -9.13 1.93
C PHE A 838 8.30 -8.70 2.21
N GLN A 839 7.60 -9.50 2.99
CA GLN A 839 6.25 -9.19 3.44
C GLN A 839 6.26 -9.05 4.96
N PRO A 840 6.13 -7.84 5.51
CA PRO A 840 5.80 -7.65 6.91
C PRO A 840 4.37 -8.12 7.17
N VAL A 841 4.10 -8.55 8.39
CA VAL A 841 2.77 -8.99 8.84
C VAL A 841 2.08 -7.91 9.62
#